data_8e114817c59c5fb7c3e2dfae05259f6e
#
_entry.id   8e114817c59c5fb7c3e2dfae05259f6e
#
_cell.length_a   1.000
_cell.length_b   1.000
_cell.length_c   1.000
_cell.angle_alpha   90.00
_cell.angle_beta   90.00
_cell.angle_gamma   90.00
#
_symmetry.space_group_name_H-M   'P 1'
#
loop_
_entity.id
_entity.type
_entity.pdbx_description
1 polymer ?
#
loop_
_entity_poly.entity_id
_entity_poly.type
_entity_poly.pdbx_seq_one_letter_code
_entity_poly.pdbx_strand_id
1 'polypeptide(L)'
;MSMTTLALAMAAALAAPDGGDETLRTLDAVVVVGSRSAEPVKLVVGAVSRVDREAMERRGVQTIEDLARLVPGLDVGADANRFGAQGFNLRGLDGNRVGVELDGVPLADGFGVGQFALAGRDLVELGIVDRVEILRGPASTLHGSKALAGVVAYWTPDPADAEWRDDEDQVQGSARAGAGSRDQGRWLSGRLLARSDDGRLAALVSLGRRQGEETRNAADDPAFAANPADYRNDSALARFSLDAGIAGRWSAIFERGEGSRQTDVQSLLFGPGRFSTTYALLGDDNYERQRYSLGAEWEQLGALGPVRLLLYRQDTTTDQFSDQYRLADRATPFLSRRERRFVFGQESTGLELNAQWRGEWLGAQHWQVFGVDIARHDYRGLRDGIETNLVSGTQSNVILGEVFPLRDFPNSRATDVGLFWQDEIRLSDQWAVXYQLDARPDVLWSEDNPGVVPASLDDDSVTPKLGLRWTRGALGLYAQYTRGFRAPPFSDVNIGLNLPSFNYVALPNPDLKPERSEGLELGARWNGEFLQGSLAVYENRFRDLIESRANMGRNDSGQLVFQSVNRDRARIRGVELEGRWYLESLSSRAQGWYLDANATWSEGDDTTRDQPLNSVPPPRASLAAGFESADGRWGSELRLTGVQGMDRADQSAGALYLPPGYASWDLHAWAELGEQVRLNLSVFNLADRRYWDWSALRGLAATADDIDFYSRPGRGASLGVSVDF
;
A
#
# COMPACT_ATOMS: atom_id res chain seq x y z
N MET A 1 4.68 24.27 17.16
CA MET A 1 6.12 24.67 17.05
C MET A 1 6.33 25.26 15.67
N SER A 2 6.97 26.41 15.57
CA SER A 2 7.19 27.02 14.25
C SER A 2 8.30 26.28 13.49
N MET A 3 8.19 26.26 12.17
CA MET A 3 9.21 25.65 11.29
C MET A 3 10.63 26.20 11.55
N THR A 4 10.72 27.40 12.07
CA THR A 4 11.99 28.05 12.42
C THR A 4 12.70 27.35 13.59
N THR A 5 11.96 26.83 14.55
CA THR A 5 12.54 26.13 15.72
C THR A 5 13.09 24.75 15.32
N LEU A 6 12.44 24.09 14.36
CA LEU A 6 12.88 22.79 13.84
C LEU A 6 14.15 22.94 12.99
N ALA A 7 14.21 24.02 12.19
CA ALA A 7 15.36 24.32 11.34
C ALA A 7 16.59 24.70 12.18
N LEU A 8 16.40 25.38 13.32
CA LEU A 8 17.50 25.74 14.23
C LEU A 8 18.07 24.51 14.97
N ALA A 9 17.20 23.56 15.34
CA ALA A 9 17.64 22.33 15.98
C ALA A 9 18.46 21.44 15.01
N MET A 10 18.07 21.42 13.72
CA MET A 10 18.83 20.73 12.69
C MET A 10 20.18 21.40 12.41
N ALA A 11 20.22 22.74 12.41
CA ALA A 11 21.46 23.50 12.19
C ALA A 11 22.49 23.31 13.32
N ALA A 12 22.02 23.14 14.55
CA ALA A 12 22.90 22.89 15.70
C ALA A 12 23.53 21.48 15.67
N ALA A 13 22.82 20.51 15.09
CA ALA A 13 23.31 19.14 14.94
C ALA A 13 24.36 18.99 13.83
N LEU A 14 24.41 19.94 12.89
CA LEU A 14 25.34 19.94 11.74
C LEU A 14 26.80 20.27 12.11
N ALA A 15 27.08 20.62 13.37
CA ALA A 15 28.38 21.16 13.77
C ALA A 15 29.31 20.15 14.51
N ALA A 16 28.98 18.85 14.54
CA ALA A 16 29.76 17.86 15.32
C ALA A 16 30.79 17.11 14.46
N PRO A 17 31.98 16.72 15.01
CA PRO A 17 33.08 16.11 14.27
C PRO A 17 32.92 14.59 14.04
N ASP A 18 33.52 14.10 12.95
CA ASP A 18 33.54 12.69 12.54
C ASP A 18 34.46 11.80 13.40
N GLY A 19 33.93 10.69 13.91
CA GLY A 19 34.70 9.65 14.60
C GLY A 19 33.96 8.31 14.61
N GLY A 20 34.58 7.28 14.07
CA GLY A 20 33.92 6.07 13.60
C GLY A 20 33.75 4.89 14.54
N ASP A 21 32.65 4.20 14.39
CA ASP A 21 32.46 2.76 14.55
C ASP A 21 31.25 2.32 13.72
N GLU A 22 31.29 1.12 13.14
CA GLU A 22 30.29 0.65 12.15
C GLU A 22 28.98 0.18 12.80
N THR A 23 28.20 1.08 13.33
CA THR A 23 26.76 0.79 13.55
C THR A 23 26.03 0.92 12.22
N LEU A 24 25.24 -0.08 11.85
CA LEU A 24 24.44 -0.07 10.64
C LEU A 24 23.52 1.16 10.63
N ARG A 25 23.81 2.08 9.72
CA ARG A 25 23.05 3.33 9.58
C ARG A 25 21.83 3.07 8.68
N THR A 26 20.68 3.59 9.07
CA THR A 26 19.42 3.39 8.34
C THR A 26 19.51 3.81 6.86
N LEU A 27 20.28 4.87 6.57
CA LEU A 27 20.46 5.35 5.20
C LEU A 27 21.49 4.54 4.39
N ASP A 28 22.24 3.65 5.03
CA ASP A 28 23.09 2.68 4.34
C ASP A 28 22.32 1.41 3.97
N ALA A 29 21.12 1.22 4.52
CA ALA A 29 20.24 0.09 4.18
C ALA A 29 19.95 0.10 2.67
N VAL A 30 19.95 -1.10 2.09
CA VAL A 30 19.79 -1.26 0.64
C VAL A 30 18.31 -1.36 0.29
N VAL A 31 17.92 -0.69 -0.78
CA VAL A 31 16.57 -0.78 -1.37
C VAL A 31 16.68 -1.09 -2.86
N VAL A 32 15.61 -1.63 -3.42
CA VAL A 32 15.52 -1.98 -4.84
C VAL A 32 14.51 -1.08 -5.56
N VAL A 33 13.51 -0.60 -4.86
CA VAL A 33 12.37 0.13 -5.44
C VAL A 33 12.76 1.42 -6.17
N GLY A 34 13.90 2.02 -5.79
CA GLY A 34 14.34 3.30 -6.36
C GLY A 34 14.89 3.22 -7.78
N SER A 35 15.51 2.08 -8.15
CA SER A 35 16.22 1.95 -9.42
C SER A 35 16.07 0.57 -10.07
N ARG A 36 15.23 -0.28 -9.51
CA ARG A 36 15.14 -1.72 -9.87
C ARG A 36 16.47 -2.45 -9.71
N SER A 37 17.35 -1.91 -8.87
CA SER A 37 18.66 -2.45 -8.57
C SER A 37 19.00 -2.13 -7.11
N ALA A 38 19.74 -3.02 -6.48
CA ALA A 38 20.12 -2.84 -5.07
C ALA A 38 21.04 -1.62 -4.91
N GLU A 39 20.58 -0.63 -4.14
CA GLU A 39 21.36 0.57 -3.82
C GLU A 39 21.05 1.10 -2.42
N PRO A 40 22.02 1.71 -1.74
CA PRO A 40 21.74 2.32 -0.43
C PRO A 40 20.74 3.49 -0.53
N VAL A 41 19.86 3.60 0.46
CA VAL A 41 18.86 4.67 0.55
C VAL A 41 19.50 6.05 0.32
N LYS A 42 20.69 6.28 0.88
CA LYS A 42 21.38 7.57 0.78
C LYS A 42 21.71 7.98 -0.67
N LEU A 43 21.78 7.00 -1.60
CA LEU A 43 22.12 7.27 -3.00
C LEU A 43 20.89 7.40 -3.90
N VAL A 44 19.72 6.99 -3.47
CA VAL A 44 18.49 7.05 -4.28
C VAL A 44 18.12 8.51 -4.54
N VAL A 45 17.85 8.86 -5.81
CA VAL A 45 17.30 10.17 -6.16
C VAL A 45 15.77 10.06 -6.08
N GLY A 46 15.19 10.53 -4.97
CA GLY A 46 13.77 10.44 -4.67
C GLY A 46 13.51 10.09 -3.21
N ALA A 47 12.32 10.41 -2.72
CA ALA A 47 11.94 10.11 -1.34
C ALA A 47 11.61 8.62 -1.20
N VAL A 48 12.44 7.90 -0.43
CA VAL A 48 12.25 6.47 -0.19
C VAL A 48 12.37 6.18 1.31
N SER A 49 11.54 5.26 1.80
CA SER A 49 11.61 4.74 3.18
C SER A 49 11.67 3.23 3.13
N ARG A 50 12.33 2.64 4.13
CA ARG A 50 12.39 1.19 4.32
C ARG A 50 12.00 0.89 5.77
N VAL A 51 11.15 -0.11 5.94
CA VAL A 51 10.72 -0.60 7.26
C VAL A 51 11.03 -2.09 7.31
N ASP A 52 11.95 -2.48 8.16
CA ASP A 52 12.39 -3.86 8.31
C ASP A 52 11.53 -4.64 9.31
N ARG A 53 11.60 -5.97 9.26
CA ARG A 53 10.89 -6.88 10.16
C ARG A 53 11.07 -6.49 11.63
N GLU A 54 12.29 -6.24 12.03
CA GLU A 54 12.60 -5.87 13.42
C GLU A 54 11.87 -4.59 13.85
N ALA A 55 11.87 -3.58 12.99
CA ALA A 55 11.18 -2.32 13.27
C ALA A 55 9.65 -2.54 13.39
N MET A 56 9.10 -3.42 12.55
CA MET A 56 7.67 -3.77 12.62
C MET A 56 7.34 -4.49 13.93
N GLU A 57 8.15 -5.47 14.32
CA GLU A 57 7.92 -6.24 15.55
C GLU A 57 8.04 -5.36 16.80
N ARG A 58 9.10 -4.56 16.90
CA ARG A 58 9.35 -3.67 18.03
C ARG A 58 8.21 -2.66 18.24
N ARG A 59 7.52 -2.26 17.16
CA ARG A 59 6.42 -1.28 17.21
C ARG A 59 5.03 -1.90 17.09
N GLY A 60 4.95 -3.22 17.17
CA GLY A 60 3.68 -3.94 17.18
C GLY A 60 2.86 -3.79 15.91
N VAL A 61 3.53 -3.65 14.75
CA VAL A 61 2.86 -3.52 13.44
C VAL A 61 2.21 -4.84 13.07
N GLN A 62 0.90 -4.84 12.90
CA GLN A 62 0.12 -6.01 12.51
C GLN A 62 -0.66 -5.80 11.23
N THR A 63 -0.94 -4.54 10.89
CA THR A 63 -1.78 -4.18 9.74
C THR A 63 -1.08 -3.13 8.88
N ILE A 64 -1.57 -2.95 7.67
CA ILE A 64 -1.05 -1.87 6.80
C ILE A 64 -1.33 -0.49 7.38
N GLU A 65 -2.37 -0.35 8.21
CA GLU A 65 -2.66 0.91 8.92
C GLU A 65 -1.57 1.22 9.95
N ASP A 66 -1.10 0.20 10.69
CA ASP A 66 0.02 0.36 11.62
C ASP A 66 1.30 0.74 10.87
N LEU A 67 1.55 0.06 9.74
CA LEU A 67 2.71 0.34 8.87
C LEU A 67 2.69 1.80 8.37
N ALA A 68 1.54 2.27 7.91
CA ALA A 68 1.41 3.62 7.35
C ALA A 68 1.76 4.71 8.37
N ARG A 69 1.53 4.46 9.65
CA ARG A 69 1.85 5.43 10.71
C ARG A 69 3.36 5.65 10.87
N LEU A 70 4.18 4.68 10.42
CA LEU A 70 5.63 4.78 10.52
C LEU A 70 6.27 5.58 9.38
N VAL A 71 5.53 5.81 8.27
CA VAL A 71 6.09 6.35 7.03
C VAL A 71 5.42 7.69 6.69
N PRO A 72 6.20 8.78 6.54
CA PRO A 72 5.60 10.05 6.13
C PRO A 72 4.99 9.95 4.74
N GLY A 73 3.86 10.62 4.52
CA GLY A 73 3.17 10.65 3.22
C GLY A 73 2.35 9.40 2.88
N LEU A 74 2.33 8.41 3.76
CA LEU A 74 1.57 7.17 3.56
C LEU A 74 0.35 7.16 4.49
N ASP A 75 -0.80 6.80 3.94
CA ASP A 75 -2.05 6.62 4.68
C ASP A 75 -2.78 5.39 4.12
N VAL A 76 -3.86 4.96 4.75
CA VAL A 76 -4.63 3.78 4.34
C VAL A 76 -6.11 4.12 4.30
N GLY A 77 -6.75 3.78 3.19
CA GLY A 77 -8.21 3.85 3.07
C GLY A 77 -8.85 2.62 3.70
N ALA A 78 -10.00 2.80 4.32
CA ALA A 78 -10.72 1.69 4.96
C ALA A 78 -12.23 1.86 4.81
N ASP A 79 -12.92 0.73 4.70
CA ASP A 79 -14.37 0.65 4.79
C ASP A 79 -14.74 0.15 6.18
N ALA A 80 -15.29 1.03 7.01
CA ALA A 80 -15.63 0.70 8.39
C ALA A 80 -16.87 -0.20 8.49
N ASN A 81 -17.74 -0.20 7.46
CA ASN A 81 -18.99 -0.94 7.52
C ASN A 81 -18.78 -2.45 7.37
N ARG A 82 -17.84 -2.87 6.50
CA ARG A 82 -17.71 -4.30 6.19
C ARG A 82 -16.31 -4.76 5.79
N PHE A 83 -15.67 -4.06 4.85
CA PHE A 83 -14.53 -4.61 4.10
C PHE A 83 -13.16 -4.33 4.74
N GLY A 84 -13.09 -3.45 5.74
CA GLY A 84 -11.83 -3.15 6.42
C GLY A 84 -10.87 -2.33 5.59
N ALA A 85 -9.56 -2.51 5.79
CA ALA A 85 -8.52 -1.80 5.08
C ALA A 85 -8.57 -2.12 3.58
N GLN A 86 -8.45 -1.07 2.74
CA GLN A 86 -8.65 -1.22 1.30
C GLN A 86 -7.39 -1.01 0.46
N GLY A 87 -6.42 -0.34 1.00
CA GLY A 87 -5.17 -0.08 0.29
C GLY A 87 -4.58 1.26 0.67
N PHE A 88 -3.49 1.57 0.01
CA PHE A 88 -2.68 2.73 0.36
C PHE A 88 -3.15 4.01 -0.33
N ASN A 89 -2.98 5.11 0.40
CA ASN A 89 -2.98 6.47 -0.12
C ASN A 89 -1.55 7.00 0.02
N LEU A 90 -0.97 7.46 -1.06
CA LEU A 90 0.40 7.94 -1.08
C LEU A 90 0.42 9.38 -1.61
N ARG A 91 0.81 10.32 -0.76
CA ARG A 91 0.83 11.75 -1.09
C ARG A 91 -0.51 12.26 -1.65
N GLY A 92 -1.64 11.75 -1.11
CA GLY A 92 -2.97 12.21 -1.49
C GLY A 92 -3.59 11.51 -2.70
N LEU A 93 -2.95 10.49 -3.26
CA LEU A 93 -3.52 9.66 -4.32
C LEU A 93 -3.70 8.23 -3.81
N ASP A 94 -4.82 7.62 -4.14
CA ASP A 94 -5.20 6.29 -3.65
C ASP A 94 -5.61 5.32 -4.77
N GLY A 95 -6.03 4.14 -4.36
CA GLY A 95 -6.51 3.09 -5.26
C GLY A 95 -5.43 2.56 -6.19
N ASN A 96 -5.79 2.32 -7.42
CA ASN A 96 -4.89 1.76 -8.43
C ASN A 96 -3.88 2.78 -8.99
N ARG A 97 -3.74 3.95 -8.34
CA ARG A 97 -2.69 4.94 -8.63
C ARG A 97 -1.42 4.72 -7.80
N VAL A 98 -1.50 3.83 -6.79
CA VAL A 98 -0.34 3.43 -5.99
C VAL A 98 0.09 2.04 -6.48
N GLY A 99 1.34 1.90 -6.89
CA GLY A 99 1.91 0.59 -7.20
C GLY A 99 2.06 -0.23 -5.91
N VAL A 100 1.65 -1.48 -5.92
CA VAL A 100 1.87 -2.39 -4.78
C VAL A 100 2.46 -3.67 -5.34
N GLU A 101 3.60 -4.09 -4.81
CA GLU A 101 4.34 -5.24 -5.32
C GLU A 101 4.74 -6.20 -4.18
N LEU A 102 4.85 -7.48 -4.51
CA LEU A 102 5.42 -8.50 -3.60
C LEU A 102 6.54 -9.22 -4.36
N ASP A 103 7.77 -9.06 -3.87
CA ASP A 103 8.99 -9.58 -4.53
C ASP A 103 9.09 -9.17 -6.01
N GLY A 104 8.71 -7.93 -6.31
CA GLY A 104 8.74 -7.39 -7.66
C GLY A 104 7.52 -7.75 -8.53
N VAL A 105 6.60 -8.57 -8.03
CA VAL A 105 5.38 -8.95 -8.76
C VAL A 105 4.24 -8.01 -8.37
N PRO A 106 3.63 -7.29 -9.34
CA PRO A 106 2.53 -6.38 -9.03
C PRO A 106 1.30 -7.13 -8.47
N LEU A 107 0.71 -6.59 -7.41
CA LEU A 107 -0.52 -7.14 -6.84
C LEU A 107 -1.74 -6.75 -7.69
N ALA A 108 -2.82 -7.50 -7.48
CA ALA A 108 -4.08 -7.29 -8.19
C ALA A 108 -4.66 -5.89 -7.94
N ASP A 109 -5.43 -5.42 -8.92
CA ASP A 109 -6.12 -4.13 -8.84
C ASP A 109 -7.31 -4.20 -7.87
N GLY A 110 -7.60 -3.07 -7.24
CA GLY A 110 -8.85 -2.91 -6.51
C GLY A 110 -10.01 -2.64 -7.48
N PHE A 111 -11.18 -3.14 -7.13
CA PHE A 111 -12.41 -2.90 -7.89
C PHE A 111 -13.62 -2.95 -6.95
N GLY A 112 -14.55 -2.01 -7.10
CA GLY A 112 -15.72 -1.97 -6.23
C GLY A 112 -16.97 -1.48 -6.95
N VAL A 113 -18.11 -2.03 -6.53
CA VAL A 113 -19.44 -1.61 -6.99
C VAL A 113 -20.34 -1.39 -5.77
N GLY A 114 -20.28 -0.18 -5.23
CA GLY A 114 -21.09 0.21 -4.07
C GLY A 114 -20.72 -0.56 -2.79
N GLN A 115 -21.70 -0.71 -1.93
CA GLN A 115 -21.52 -1.26 -0.58
C GLN A 115 -21.69 -2.77 -0.48
N PHE A 116 -21.95 -3.44 -1.60
CA PHE A 116 -22.10 -4.90 -1.65
C PHE A 116 -20.87 -5.61 -2.21
N ALA A 117 -19.95 -4.88 -2.82
CA ALA A 117 -18.81 -5.50 -3.49
C ALA A 117 -17.62 -4.55 -3.50
N LEU A 118 -16.52 -4.96 -2.91
CA LEU A 118 -15.31 -4.17 -2.85
C LEU A 118 -14.09 -5.10 -2.76
N ALA A 119 -13.42 -5.31 -3.89
CA ALA A 119 -12.13 -6.01 -3.91
C ALA A 119 -11.04 -4.98 -3.61
N GLY A 120 -10.53 -5.03 -2.39
CA GLY A 120 -9.47 -4.13 -1.92
C GLY A 120 -8.08 -4.59 -2.33
N ARG A 121 -7.08 -3.87 -1.86
CA ARG A 121 -5.69 -4.17 -2.13
C ARG A 121 -4.89 -4.50 -0.87
N ASP A 122 -5.57 -4.78 0.24
CA ASP A 122 -4.95 -5.24 1.49
C ASP A 122 -4.86 -6.77 1.46
N LEU A 123 -3.99 -7.29 0.60
CA LEU A 123 -3.94 -8.72 0.30
C LEU A 123 -2.64 -9.39 0.76
N VAL A 124 -1.76 -8.69 1.49
CA VAL A 124 -0.49 -9.24 1.94
C VAL A 124 -0.49 -9.39 3.46
N GLU A 125 -0.35 -10.61 3.93
CA GLU A 125 -0.16 -10.85 5.37
C GLU A 125 1.27 -10.48 5.76
N LEU A 126 1.41 -9.47 6.63
CA LEU A 126 2.72 -8.95 7.03
C LEU A 126 3.61 -10.00 7.72
N GLY A 127 3.02 -11.08 8.22
CA GLY A 127 3.79 -12.16 8.87
C GLY A 127 4.82 -12.85 7.99
N ILE A 128 4.63 -12.86 6.66
CA ILE A 128 5.61 -13.44 5.73
C ILE A 128 6.60 -12.41 5.17
N VAL A 129 6.39 -11.13 5.45
CA VAL A 129 7.17 -10.04 4.86
C VAL A 129 8.40 -9.77 5.73
N ASP A 130 9.54 -9.57 5.11
CA ASP A 130 10.79 -9.27 5.80
C ASP A 130 11.09 -7.77 5.84
N ARG A 131 10.70 -7.06 4.79
CA ARG A 131 10.82 -5.61 4.75
C ARG A 131 9.82 -5.01 3.78
N VAL A 132 9.52 -3.74 3.98
CA VAL A 132 8.68 -2.95 3.08
C VAL A 132 9.48 -1.74 2.63
N GLU A 133 9.50 -1.49 1.34
CA GLU A 133 10.15 -0.32 0.75
C GLU A 133 9.05 0.57 0.15
N ILE A 134 9.12 1.87 0.40
CA ILE A 134 8.11 2.81 -0.08
C ILE A 134 8.81 3.92 -0.87
N LEU A 135 8.55 3.99 -2.17
CA LEU A 135 9.01 5.06 -3.05
C LEU A 135 7.85 6.04 -3.27
N ARG A 136 8.04 7.30 -2.88
CA ARG A 136 6.99 8.32 -2.92
C ARG A 136 7.17 9.24 -4.12
N GLY A 137 6.06 9.59 -4.76
CA GLY A 137 6.04 10.41 -5.96
C GLY A 137 5.97 9.59 -7.23
N PRO A 138 5.79 10.24 -8.39
CA PRO A 138 5.61 9.50 -9.64
C PRO A 138 6.76 8.53 -9.92
N ALA A 139 6.44 7.25 -10.08
CA ALA A 139 7.39 6.17 -10.26
C ALA A 139 7.12 5.34 -11.51
N SER A 140 6.30 5.86 -12.42
CA SER A 140 5.91 5.12 -13.63
C SER A 140 7.09 4.75 -14.54
N THR A 141 8.18 5.52 -14.49
CA THR A 141 9.38 5.27 -15.29
C THR A 141 9.95 3.87 -15.08
N LEU A 142 9.88 3.34 -13.85
CA LEU A 142 10.41 2.00 -13.53
C LEU A 142 9.31 0.99 -13.22
N HIS A 143 8.14 1.45 -12.75
CA HIS A 143 7.12 0.55 -12.19
C HIS A 143 5.82 0.57 -13.00
N GLY A 144 5.82 1.24 -14.15
CA GLY A 144 4.71 1.20 -15.09
C GLY A 144 3.49 2.03 -14.69
N SER A 145 2.38 1.75 -15.35
CA SER A 145 1.20 2.61 -15.32
C SER A 145 0.49 2.65 -13.96
N LYS A 146 0.76 1.70 -13.06
CA LYS A 146 0.11 1.65 -11.74
C LYS A 146 0.85 2.43 -10.65
N ALA A 147 1.95 3.11 -11.01
CA ALA A 147 2.80 3.81 -10.03
C ALA A 147 2.75 5.33 -10.20
N LEU A 148 1.58 5.89 -10.46
CA LEU A 148 1.39 7.33 -10.63
C LEU A 148 1.73 8.12 -9.36
N ALA A 149 1.40 7.56 -8.19
CA ALA A 149 1.65 8.18 -6.88
C ALA A 149 2.95 7.71 -6.22
N GLY A 150 3.45 6.54 -6.63
CA GLY A 150 4.58 5.87 -6.03
C GLY A 150 4.35 4.38 -5.88
N VAL A 151 5.21 3.71 -5.10
CA VAL A 151 5.19 2.25 -4.97
C VAL A 151 5.38 1.85 -3.50
N VAL A 152 4.60 0.84 -3.07
CA VAL A 152 4.82 0.09 -1.83
C VAL A 152 5.26 -1.31 -2.23
N ALA A 153 6.49 -1.68 -1.93
CA ALA A 153 7.08 -2.95 -2.31
C ALA A 153 7.36 -3.81 -1.07
N TYR A 154 6.72 -4.96 -1.01
CA TYR A 154 6.94 -5.96 0.04
C TYR A 154 7.99 -6.96 -0.43
N TRP A 155 8.87 -7.33 0.47
CA TRP A 155 9.92 -8.31 0.20
C TRP A 155 9.84 -9.44 1.21
N THR A 156 9.78 -10.68 0.71
CA THR A 156 9.87 -11.88 1.56
C THR A 156 11.34 -12.23 1.81
N PRO A 157 11.66 -12.96 2.89
CA PRO A 157 13.04 -13.31 3.14
C PRO A 157 13.60 -14.25 2.07
N ASP A 158 14.87 -14.03 1.72
CA ASP A 158 15.57 -14.87 0.74
C ASP A 158 16.49 -15.85 1.50
N PRO A 159 16.32 -17.15 1.32
CA PRO A 159 17.20 -18.12 2.01
C PRO A 159 18.68 -18.01 1.59
N ALA A 160 18.97 -17.48 0.40
CA ALA A 160 20.34 -17.28 -0.04
C ALA A 160 21.06 -16.15 0.73
N ASP A 161 20.29 -15.18 1.23
CA ASP A 161 20.83 -14.03 1.97
C ASP A 161 20.64 -14.18 3.48
N ALA A 162 20.20 -15.36 3.95
CA ALA A 162 19.92 -15.59 5.36
C ALA A 162 21.20 -15.55 6.20
N GLU A 163 21.12 -14.88 7.34
CA GLU A 163 22.18 -14.94 8.36
C GLU A 163 22.03 -16.23 9.16
N TRP A 164 23.09 -17.00 9.23
CA TRP A 164 23.11 -18.28 9.95
C TRP A 164 23.74 -18.06 11.34
N ARG A 165 23.13 -18.64 12.37
CA ARG A 165 23.62 -18.50 13.74
C ARG A 165 24.97 -19.16 13.91
N ASP A 166 25.16 -20.28 13.23
CA ASP A 166 26.42 -21.01 13.20
C ASP A 166 26.72 -21.40 11.76
N ASP A 167 27.96 -21.20 11.33
CA ASP A 167 28.38 -21.54 9.97
C ASP A 167 28.27 -23.04 9.68
N GLU A 168 28.21 -23.89 10.71
CA GLU A 168 28.04 -25.33 10.55
C GLU A 168 26.58 -25.76 10.48
N ASP A 169 25.62 -24.89 10.85
CA ASP A 169 24.21 -25.22 10.82
C ASP A 169 23.71 -25.40 9.39
N GLN A 170 22.93 -26.45 9.15
CA GLN A 170 22.27 -26.72 7.87
C GLN A 170 20.78 -26.46 7.94
N VAL A 171 20.23 -26.31 9.14
CA VAL A 171 18.81 -26.05 9.36
C VAL A 171 18.71 -25.07 10.52
N GLN A 172 17.89 -24.04 10.35
CA GLN A 172 17.49 -23.16 11.46
C GLN A 172 16.03 -22.79 11.30
N GLY A 173 15.39 -22.47 12.40
CA GLY A 173 14.00 -22.16 12.40
C GLY A 173 13.63 -21.00 13.31
N SER A 174 12.46 -20.43 13.07
CA SER A 174 11.87 -19.47 13.99
C SER A 174 10.37 -19.67 14.09
N ALA A 175 9.85 -19.40 15.25
CA ALA A 175 8.42 -19.40 15.49
C ALA A 175 8.03 -18.08 16.15
N ARG A 176 6.91 -17.52 15.75
CA ARG A 176 6.39 -16.27 16.30
C ARG A 176 4.93 -16.46 16.67
N ALA A 177 4.55 -15.96 17.84
CA ALA A 177 3.17 -15.98 18.28
C ALA A 177 2.85 -14.67 18.99
N GLY A 178 1.58 -14.30 18.99
CA GLY A 178 1.19 -13.13 19.75
C GLY A 178 -0.31 -12.93 19.78
N ALA A 179 -0.70 -11.89 20.52
CA ALA A 179 -2.09 -11.52 20.66
C ALA A 179 -2.22 -10.01 20.85
N GLY A 180 -3.37 -9.47 20.44
CA GLY A 180 -3.69 -8.06 20.57
C GLY A 180 -5.13 -7.85 21.01
N SER A 181 -5.37 -6.78 21.75
CA SER A 181 -6.69 -6.48 22.31
C SER A 181 -7.57 -5.59 21.42
N ARG A 182 -6.99 -4.93 20.39
CA ARG A 182 -7.76 -4.01 19.54
C ARG A 182 -8.83 -4.73 18.71
N ASP A 183 -8.52 -5.96 18.32
CA ASP A 183 -9.38 -6.81 17.47
C ASP A 183 -9.44 -8.25 18.02
N GLN A 184 -9.12 -8.48 19.28
CA GLN A 184 -8.96 -9.80 19.89
C GLN A 184 -8.06 -10.71 19.02
N GLY A 185 -7.15 -10.10 18.30
CA GLY A 185 -6.30 -10.76 17.32
C GLY A 185 -5.31 -11.71 17.94
N ARG A 186 -5.05 -12.82 17.25
CA ARG A 186 -4.00 -13.78 17.58
C ARG A 186 -3.28 -14.14 16.32
N TRP A 187 -1.95 -14.29 16.42
CA TRP A 187 -1.16 -14.70 15.25
C TRP A 187 -0.14 -15.75 15.65
N LEU A 188 0.13 -16.61 14.69
CA LEU A 188 1.15 -17.65 14.82
C LEU A 188 1.82 -17.79 13.47
N SER A 189 3.14 -17.77 13.43
CA SER A 189 3.88 -18.07 12.21
C SER A 189 5.12 -18.88 12.54
N GLY A 190 5.53 -19.70 11.58
CA GLY A 190 6.74 -20.50 11.66
C GLY A 190 7.53 -20.38 10.38
N ARG A 191 8.83 -20.36 10.51
CA ARG A 191 9.77 -20.29 9.39
C ARG A 191 10.87 -21.34 9.59
N LEU A 192 11.17 -22.06 8.54
CA LEU A 192 12.25 -23.05 8.52
C LEU A 192 13.15 -22.74 7.34
N LEU A 193 14.46 -22.64 7.60
CA LEU A 193 15.49 -22.47 6.59
C LEU A 193 16.39 -23.71 6.58
N ALA A 194 16.81 -24.11 5.39
CA ALA A 194 17.73 -25.21 5.20
C ALA A 194 18.72 -24.88 4.11
N ARG A 195 19.94 -25.37 4.23
CA ARG A 195 20.95 -25.25 3.17
C ARG A 195 21.72 -26.56 3.01
N SER A 196 22.27 -26.76 1.81
CA SER A 196 23.18 -27.89 1.55
C SER A 196 24.55 -27.64 2.19
N ASP A 197 25.34 -28.71 2.36
CA ASP A 197 26.66 -28.65 2.96
C ASP A 197 27.61 -27.67 2.26
N ASP A 198 27.45 -27.53 0.94
CA ASP A 198 28.27 -26.62 0.14
C ASP A 198 27.71 -25.22 0.04
N GLY A 199 26.53 -24.97 0.69
CA GLY A 199 25.86 -23.69 0.69
C GLY A 199 25.19 -23.29 -0.63
N ARG A 200 25.27 -24.14 -1.66
CA ARG A 200 24.74 -23.80 -2.99
C ARG A 200 23.23 -23.86 -3.09
N LEU A 201 22.61 -24.78 -2.35
CA LEU A 201 21.16 -24.90 -2.34
C LEU A 201 20.66 -24.40 -1.00
N ALA A 202 19.70 -23.48 -1.02
CA ALA A 202 19.04 -22.98 0.17
C ALA A 202 17.54 -23.00 -0.04
N ALA A 203 16.80 -23.25 1.02
CA ALA A 203 15.36 -23.33 0.98
C ALA A 203 14.76 -22.66 2.20
N LEU A 204 13.59 -22.08 2.02
CA LEU A 204 12.81 -21.49 3.09
C LEU A 204 11.35 -21.91 2.94
N VAL A 205 10.75 -22.31 4.05
CA VAL A 205 9.29 -22.49 4.14
C VAL A 205 8.78 -21.64 5.30
N SER A 206 7.74 -20.86 5.04
CA SER A 206 7.10 -20.05 6.07
C SER A 206 5.59 -20.26 6.01
N LEU A 207 4.99 -20.46 7.17
CA LEU A 207 3.54 -20.59 7.31
C LEU A 207 3.08 -19.59 8.36
N GLY A 208 1.90 -19.02 8.15
CA GLY A 208 1.34 -18.07 9.10
C GLY A 208 -0.17 -18.11 9.15
N ARG A 209 -0.70 -17.79 10.32
CA ARG A 209 -2.14 -17.61 10.54
C ARG A 209 -2.34 -16.41 11.44
N ARG A 210 -3.28 -15.56 11.07
CA ARG A 210 -3.79 -14.49 11.91
C ARG A 210 -5.30 -14.56 11.93
N GLN A 211 -5.90 -14.41 13.11
CA GLN A 211 -7.36 -14.43 13.25
C GLN A 211 -7.78 -13.48 14.35
N GLY A 212 -8.99 -13.00 14.30
CA GLY A 212 -9.53 -12.09 15.31
C GLY A 212 -10.96 -11.70 15.02
N GLU A 213 -11.41 -10.65 15.71
CA GLU A 213 -12.75 -10.09 15.62
C GLU A 213 -12.70 -8.71 14.95
N GLU A 214 -13.78 -7.96 14.99
CA GLU A 214 -13.80 -6.58 14.52
C GLU A 214 -12.79 -5.72 15.27
N THR A 215 -12.18 -4.78 14.57
CA THR A 215 -11.39 -3.76 15.24
C THR A 215 -12.36 -2.86 16.01
N ARG A 216 -12.24 -2.84 17.33
CA ARG A 216 -13.11 -2.05 18.19
C ARG A 216 -12.94 -0.57 17.92
N ASN A 217 -14.04 0.16 17.95
CA ASN A 217 -14.00 1.62 17.93
C ASN A 217 -14.11 2.18 19.36
N ALA A 218 -14.09 3.49 19.50
CA ALA A 218 -14.18 4.18 20.81
C ALA A 218 -15.56 4.78 21.05
N ALA A 219 -16.60 4.23 20.44
CA ALA A 219 -17.97 4.70 20.66
C ALA A 219 -18.44 4.39 22.09
N ASP A 220 -19.04 5.38 22.74
CA ASP A 220 -19.65 5.18 24.07
C ASP A 220 -21.03 4.51 23.96
N ASP A 221 -21.77 4.84 22.90
CA ASP A 221 -23.11 4.29 22.66
C ASP A 221 -22.97 2.96 21.92
N PRO A 222 -23.48 1.84 22.47
CA PRO A 222 -23.46 0.56 21.78
C PRO A 222 -24.12 0.58 20.40
N ALA A 223 -25.03 1.50 20.15
CA ALA A 223 -25.66 1.64 18.83
C ALA A 223 -24.65 2.04 17.74
N PHE A 224 -23.53 2.63 18.12
CA PHE A 224 -22.46 3.01 17.21
C PHE A 224 -21.20 2.16 17.38
N ALA A 225 -21.31 1.02 18.05
CA ALA A 225 -20.20 0.08 18.13
C ALA A 225 -19.83 -0.45 16.74
N ALA A 226 -18.58 -0.85 16.57
CA ALA A 226 -18.12 -1.46 15.32
C ALA A 226 -18.98 -2.70 15.00
N ASN A 227 -19.23 -2.94 13.72
CA ASN A 227 -20.00 -4.11 13.28
C ASN A 227 -19.31 -5.41 13.72
N PRO A 228 -20.04 -6.33 14.39
CA PRO A 228 -19.43 -7.59 14.79
C PRO A 228 -18.85 -8.35 13.60
N ALA A 229 -17.64 -8.83 13.73
CA ALA A 229 -16.97 -9.55 12.65
C ALA A 229 -15.99 -10.58 13.20
N ASP A 230 -15.78 -11.63 12.42
CA ASP A 230 -14.70 -12.58 12.60
C ASP A 230 -13.85 -12.61 11.34
N TYR A 231 -12.53 -12.63 11.50
CA TYR A 231 -11.65 -12.75 10.34
C TYR A 231 -10.57 -13.80 10.57
N ARG A 232 -10.06 -14.34 9.45
CA ARG A 232 -8.94 -15.28 9.46
C ARG A 232 -8.13 -15.07 8.18
N ASN A 233 -6.81 -14.95 8.33
CA ASN A 233 -5.86 -14.87 7.24
C ASN A 233 -4.84 -15.99 7.40
N ASP A 234 -4.62 -16.74 6.34
CA ASP A 234 -3.61 -17.81 6.27
C ASP A 234 -2.61 -17.44 5.18
N SER A 235 -1.34 -17.76 5.42
CA SER A 235 -0.28 -17.51 4.47
C SER A 235 0.72 -18.68 4.43
N ALA A 236 1.20 -18.97 3.24
CA ALA A 236 2.23 -19.98 3.02
C ALA A 236 3.21 -19.47 1.98
N LEU A 237 4.51 -19.67 2.26
CA LEU A 237 5.58 -19.26 1.36
C LEU A 237 6.60 -20.38 1.31
N ALA A 238 7.00 -20.80 0.12
CA ALA A 238 8.16 -21.65 -0.09
C ALA A 238 9.09 -20.97 -1.09
N ARG A 239 10.35 -20.88 -0.76
CA ARG A 239 11.34 -20.23 -1.60
C ARG A 239 12.60 -21.11 -1.66
N PHE A 240 13.10 -21.32 -2.85
CA PHE A 240 14.30 -22.12 -3.12
C PHE A 240 15.30 -21.25 -3.85
N SER A 241 16.57 -21.40 -3.51
CA SER A 241 17.67 -20.70 -4.17
C SER A 241 18.78 -21.70 -4.49
N LEU A 242 19.29 -21.63 -5.72
CA LEU A 242 20.40 -22.48 -6.19
C LEU A 242 21.48 -21.60 -6.80
N ASP A 243 22.65 -21.63 -6.19
CA ASP A 243 23.85 -20.99 -6.76
C ASP A 243 24.52 -22.00 -7.72
N ALA A 244 24.30 -21.79 -9.03
CA ALA A 244 24.89 -22.61 -10.08
C ALA A 244 26.22 -22.04 -10.58
N GLY A 245 26.86 -21.16 -9.83
CA GLY A 245 28.13 -20.54 -10.18
C GLY A 245 27.97 -19.64 -11.41
N ILE A 246 28.79 -19.88 -12.44
CA ILE A 246 28.74 -19.07 -13.67
C ILE A 246 27.39 -19.18 -14.42
N ALA A 247 26.61 -20.22 -14.14
CA ALA A 247 25.26 -20.37 -14.71
C ALA A 247 24.21 -19.54 -13.97
N GLY A 248 24.65 -18.77 -12.95
CA GLY A 248 23.80 -17.83 -12.24
C GLY A 248 23.18 -18.39 -10.97
N ARG A 249 22.57 -17.49 -10.19
CA ARG A 249 21.77 -17.86 -9.02
C ARG A 249 20.31 -17.95 -9.45
N TRP A 250 19.70 -19.09 -9.22
CA TRP A 250 18.32 -19.35 -9.59
C TRP A 250 17.45 -19.36 -8.34
N SER A 251 16.26 -18.82 -8.43
CA SER A 251 15.29 -18.82 -7.33
C SER A 251 13.92 -19.23 -7.83
N ALA A 252 13.18 -19.95 -7.01
CA ALA A 252 11.80 -20.29 -7.27
C ALA A 252 10.97 -19.95 -6.03
N ILE A 253 9.83 -19.30 -6.23
CA ILE A 253 8.93 -18.90 -5.15
C ILE A 253 7.54 -19.46 -5.44
N PHE A 254 6.95 -20.09 -4.44
CA PHE A 254 5.53 -20.36 -4.34
C PHE A 254 4.98 -19.60 -3.14
N GLU A 255 3.91 -18.84 -3.34
CA GLU A 255 3.25 -18.14 -2.26
C GLU A 255 1.74 -18.29 -2.40
N ARG A 256 1.07 -18.52 -1.27
CA ARG A 256 -0.39 -18.57 -1.18
C ARG A 256 -0.85 -17.75 0.01
N GLY A 257 -1.80 -16.85 -0.22
CA GLY A 257 -2.48 -16.09 0.82
C GLY A 257 -3.98 -16.31 0.71
N GLU A 258 -4.63 -16.52 1.84
CA GLU A 258 -6.08 -16.67 1.92
C GLU A 258 -6.59 -15.79 3.05
N GLY A 259 -7.73 -15.17 2.84
CA GLY A 259 -8.41 -14.41 3.88
C GLY A 259 -9.91 -14.65 3.84
N SER A 260 -10.51 -14.65 5.01
CA SER A 260 -11.96 -14.70 5.15
C SER A 260 -12.40 -13.72 6.22
N ARG A 261 -13.56 -13.11 6.00
CA ARG A 261 -14.17 -12.19 6.96
C ARG A 261 -15.68 -12.34 6.91
N GLN A 262 -16.29 -12.61 8.06
CA GLN A 262 -17.74 -12.63 8.21
C GLN A 262 -18.14 -11.43 9.05
N THR A 263 -19.12 -10.65 8.57
CA THR A 263 -19.54 -9.41 9.24
C THR A 263 -21.06 -9.35 9.37
N ASP A 264 -21.54 -9.08 10.58
CA ASP A 264 -22.93 -8.67 10.82
C ASP A 264 -23.01 -7.15 10.64
N VAL A 265 -23.50 -6.69 9.49
CA VAL A 265 -23.42 -5.30 9.07
C VAL A 265 -24.57 -4.50 9.68
N GLN A 266 -24.49 -4.20 10.96
CA GLN A 266 -25.53 -3.50 11.72
C GLN A 266 -25.62 -2.01 11.37
N SER A 267 -24.48 -1.40 11.02
CA SER A 267 -24.40 0.04 10.72
C SER A 267 -25.22 0.50 9.52
N LEU A 268 -25.63 -0.43 8.64
CA LEU A 268 -26.41 -0.11 7.46
C LEU A 268 -27.91 -0.44 7.61
N LEU A 269 -28.32 -1.04 8.73
CA LEU A 269 -29.72 -1.44 8.93
C LEU A 269 -30.61 -0.19 9.02
N PHE A 270 -31.70 -0.21 8.26
CA PHE A 270 -32.62 0.92 8.14
C PHE A 270 -31.94 2.24 7.71
N GLY A 271 -30.76 2.10 7.10
CA GLY A 271 -29.96 3.23 6.63
C GLY A 271 -30.52 3.83 5.34
N PRO A 272 -29.85 4.83 4.77
CA PRO A 272 -30.39 5.54 3.61
C PRO A 272 -30.39 4.68 2.33
N GLY A 273 -31.23 5.09 1.41
CA GLY A 273 -31.29 4.50 0.06
C GLY A 273 -31.69 3.03 0.07
N ARG A 274 -30.86 2.18 -0.50
CA ARG A 274 -31.16 0.76 -0.70
C ARG A 274 -31.22 -0.06 0.61
N PHE A 275 -30.82 0.51 1.71
CA PHE A 275 -30.82 -0.14 3.02
C PHE A 275 -32.03 0.25 3.89
N SER A 276 -32.92 1.16 3.42
CA SER A 276 -33.99 1.71 4.24
C SER A 276 -34.99 0.67 4.77
N THR A 277 -35.09 -0.47 4.09
CA THR A 277 -35.95 -1.58 4.53
C THR A 277 -35.17 -2.79 5.00
N THR A 278 -33.83 -2.68 5.08
CA THR A 278 -32.97 -3.79 5.49
C THR A 278 -32.99 -3.93 7.00
N TYR A 279 -33.36 -5.11 7.50
CA TYR A 279 -33.38 -5.38 8.94
C TYR A 279 -32.33 -6.41 9.38
N ALA A 280 -31.65 -7.09 8.43
CA ALA A 280 -30.47 -7.90 8.70
C ALA A 280 -29.60 -7.93 7.44
N LEU A 281 -28.29 -7.87 7.62
CA LEU A 281 -27.34 -7.91 6.51
C LEU A 281 -26.07 -8.61 7.00
N LEU A 282 -25.79 -9.75 6.40
CA LEU A 282 -24.60 -10.54 6.73
C LEU A 282 -23.69 -10.55 5.51
N GLY A 283 -22.40 -10.32 5.73
CA GLY A 283 -21.35 -10.42 4.72
C GLY A 283 -20.45 -11.59 4.97
N ASP A 284 -20.08 -12.32 3.92
CA ASP A 284 -19.05 -13.38 3.96
C ASP A 284 -18.09 -13.07 2.81
N ASP A 285 -16.90 -12.58 3.17
CA ASP A 285 -15.94 -12.00 2.23
C ASP A 285 -14.67 -12.85 2.26
N ASN A 286 -14.31 -13.39 1.10
CA ASN A 286 -13.18 -14.28 0.97
C ASN A 286 -12.24 -13.77 -0.12
N TYR A 287 -10.94 -13.94 0.09
CA TYR A 287 -9.98 -13.71 -0.97
C TYR A 287 -8.91 -14.81 -0.99
N GLU A 288 -8.35 -15.03 -2.15
CA GLU A 288 -7.25 -15.97 -2.34
C GLU A 288 -6.27 -15.39 -3.35
N ARG A 289 -4.99 -15.56 -3.06
CA ARG A 289 -3.90 -15.29 -4.00
C ARG A 289 -2.97 -16.49 -4.05
N GLN A 290 -2.58 -16.86 -5.25
CA GLN A 290 -1.52 -17.84 -5.50
C GLN A 290 -0.50 -17.22 -6.44
N ARG A 291 0.78 -17.32 -6.09
CA ARG A 291 1.86 -16.76 -6.89
C ARG A 291 2.97 -17.80 -7.08
N TYR A 292 3.42 -17.88 -8.31
CA TYR A 292 4.57 -18.70 -8.72
C TYR A 292 5.55 -17.76 -9.40
N SER A 293 6.81 -17.77 -9.00
CA SER A 293 7.83 -17.02 -9.72
C SER A 293 9.13 -17.79 -9.83
N LEU A 294 9.83 -17.55 -10.92
CA LEU A 294 11.14 -18.10 -11.20
C LEU A 294 12.06 -16.93 -11.51
N GLY A 295 13.12 -16.82 -10.72
CA GLY A 295 14.14 -15.79 -10.88
C GLY A 295 15.47 -16.39 -11.30
N ALA A 296 16.26 -15.58 -11.98
CA ALA A 296 17.67 -15.91 -12.23
C ALA A 296 18.48 -14.62 -12.17
N GLU A 297 19.63 -14.70 -11.55
CA GLU A 297 20.55 -13.56 -11.44
C GLU A 297 21.97 -14.00 -11.78
N TRP A 298 22.63 -13.24 -12.63
CA TRP A 298 24.02 -13.41 -12.99
C TRP A 298 24.80 -12.20 -12.50
N GLU A 299 25.82 -12.40 -11.68
CA GLU A 299 26.67 -11.29 -11.24
C GLU A 299 27.35 -10.61 -12.42
N GLN A 300 27.68 -11.40 -13.44
CA GLN A 300 28.28 -10.89 -14.67
C GLN A 300 27.91 -11.78 -15.85
N LEU A 301 27.50 -11.16 -16.95
CA LEU A 301 27.18 -11.83 -18.20
C LEU A 301 27.80 -11.03 -19.36
N GLY A 302 29.03 -11.42 -19.74
CA GLY A 302 29.82 -10.65 -20.67
C GLY A 302 30.25 -9.32 -20.07
N ALA A 303 29.90 -8.23 -20.72
CA ALA A 303 30.18 -6.87 -20.24
C ALA A 303 29.10 -6.33 -19.30
N LEU A 304 28.02 -7.10 -19.11
CA LEU A 304 26.88 -6.70 -18.27
C LEU A 304 26.99 -7.37 -16.90
N GLY A 305 26.57 -6.69 -15.86
CA GLY A 305 26.46 -7.29 -14.55
C GLY A 305 26.07 -6.32 -13.48
N PRO A 306 25.15 -6.68 -12.59
CA PRO A 306 24.34 -7.92 -12.63
C PRO A 306 23.24 -7.91 -13.71
N VAL A 307 22.83 -9.10 -14.12
CA VAL A 307 21.67 -9.31 -14.99
C VAL A 307 20.64 -10.11 -14.20
N ARG A 308 19.38 -9.67 -14.23
CA ARG A 308 18.31 -10.30 -13.46
C ARG A 308 17.12 -10.59 -14.36
N LEU A 309 16.59 -11.82 -14.26
CA LEU A 309 15.38 -12.27 -14.94
C LEU A 309 14.35 -12.65 -13.88
N LEU A 310 13.11 -12.25 -14.08
CA LEU A 310 11.96 -12.68 -13.28
C LEU A 310 10.83 -13.11 -14.21
N LEU A 311 10.33 -14.32 -14.00
CA LEU A 311 9.12 -14.83 -14.64
C LEU A 311 8.10 -15.07 -13.52
N TYR A 312 6.84 -14.72 -13.75
CA TYR A 312 5.81 -14.94 -12.73
C TYR A 312 4.45 -15.21 -13.30
N ARG A 313 3.67 -15.91 -12.51
CA ARG A 313 2.21 -16.04 -12.65
C ARG A 313 1.57 -15.84 -11.28
N GLN A 314 0.51 -15.04 -11.25
CA GLN A 314 -0.26 -14.77 -10.05
C GLN A 314 -1.74 -14.82 -10.37
N ASP A 315 -2.48 -15.55 -9.56
CA ASP A 315 -3.94 -15.63 -9.62
C ASP A 315 -4.49 -15.06 -8.33
N THR A 316 -5.44 -14.13 -8.43
CA THR A 316 -6.10 -13.51 -7.27
C THR A 316 -7.61 -13.56 -7.48
N THR A 317 -8.34 -13.97 -6.47
CA THR A 317 -9.79 -14.01 -6.48
C THR A 317 -10.35 -13.40 -5.19
N THR A 318 -11.29 -12.47 -5.35
CA THR A 318 -12.14 -11.97 -4.27
C THR A 318 -13.54 -12.50 -4.50
N ASP A 319 -14.15 -13.11 -3.50
CA ASP A 319 -15.48 -13.71 -3.55
C ASP A 319 -16.26 -13.21 -2.33
N GLN A 320 -17.26 -12.39 -2.59
CA GLN A 320 -18.02 -11.70 -1.54
C GLN A 320 -19.49 -12.06 -1.64
N PHE A 321 -20.03 -12.54 -0.54
CA PHE A 321 -21.44 -12.97 -0.45
C PHE A 321 -22.16 -12.08 0.55
N SER A 322 -23.35 -11.59 0.15
CA SER A 322 -24.23 -10.77 0.99
C SER A 322 -25.56 -11.49 1.16
N ASP A 323 -25.99 -11.62 2.39
CA ASP A 323 -27.30 -12.17 2.76
C ASP A 323 -28.12 -11.06 3.43
N GLN A 324 -29.06 -10.50 2.68
CA GLN A 324 -29.83 -9.31 3.07
C GLN A 324 -31.30 -9.66 3.28
N TYR A 325 -31.84 -9.34 4.46
CA TYR A 325 -33.24 -9.52 4.80
C TYR A 325 -33.93 -8.15 4.83
N ARG A 326 -35.12 -8.06 4.19
CA ARG A 326 -35.79 -6.80 3.93
C ARG A 326 -37.27 -6.83 4.23
N LEU A 327 -37.77 -5.74 4.79
CA LEU A 327 -39.22 -5.43 4.84
C LEU A 327 -39.73 -5.11 3.44
N ALA A 328 -41.03 -5.21 3.26
CA ALA A 328 -41.68 -4.83 2.02
C ALA A 328 -41.54 -3.32 1.76
N ASP A 329 -41.38 -2.95 0.49
CA ASP A 329 -41.40 -1.56 0.05
C ASP A 329 -42.12 -1.45 -1.32
N ARG A 330 -42.12 -0.25 -1.91
CA ARG A 330 -42.79 -0.01 -3.19
C ARG A 330 -42.19 -0.87 -4.33
N ALA A 331 -40.90 -1.04 -4.33
CA ALA A 331 -40.21 -1.78 -5.42
C ALA A 331 -40.33 -3.31 -5.21
N THR A 332 -40.42 -3.76 -3.96
CA THR A 332 -40.53 -5.17 -3.59
C THR A 332 -41.63 -5.29 -2.51
N PRO A 333 -42.90 -5.49 -2.91
CA PRO A 333 -44.01 -5.40 -1.98
C PRO A 333 -44.25 -6.66 -1.15
N PHE A 334 -43.16 -7.30 -0.70
CA PHE A 334 -43.18 -8.49 0.16
C PHE A 334 -41.91 -8.55 1.01
N LEU A 335 -41.95 -9.28 2.11
CA LEU A 335 -40.78 -9.59 2.89
C LEU A 335 -39.84 -10.45 2.02
N SER A 336 -38.56 -10.04 1.91
CA SER A 336 -37.68 -10.73 1.02
C SER A 336 -36.28 -10.98 1.63
N ARG A 337 -35.64 -12.03 1.12
CA ARG A 337 -34.23 -12.32 1.35
C ARG A 337 -33.52 -12.19 0.00
N ARG A 338 -32.47 -11.37 -0.03
CA ARG A 338 -31.64 -11.19 -1.22
C ARG A 338 -30.27 -11.77 -0.93
N GLU A 339 -29.95 -12.84 -1.63
CA GLU A 339 -28.61 -13.43 -1.62
C GLU A 339 -27.87 -12.93 -2.87
N ARG A 340 -26.74 -12.27 -2.65
CA ARG A 340 -25.92 -11.74 -3.75
C ARG A 340 -24.49 -12.22 -3.59
N ARG A 341 -23.88 -12.63 -4.71
CA ARG A 341 -22.49 -13.02 -4.74
C ARG A 341 -21.77 -12.18 -5.79
N PHE A 342 -20.64 -11.64 -5.40
CA PHE A 342 -19.74 -10.87 -6.25
C PHE A 342 -18.41 -11.60 -6.30
N VAL A 343 -17.94 -11.90 -7.52
CA VAL A 343 -16.61 -12.51 -7.72
C VAL A 343 -15.80 -11.59 -8.63
N PHE A 344 -14.59 -11.27 -8.19
CA PHE A 344 -13.62 -10.53 -9.00
C PHE A 344 -12.33 -11.35 -9.04
N GLY A 345 -11.87 -11.65 -10.27
CA GLY A 345 -10.64 -12.40 -10.49
C GLY A 345 -9.66 -11.64 -11.36
N GLN A 346 -8.40 -11.73 -11.02
CA GLN A 346 -7.31 -11.22 -11.85
C GLN A 346 -6.22 -12.27 -11.94
N GLU A 347 -5.90 -12.67 -13.17
CA GLU A 347 -4.74 -13.52 -13.48
C GLU A 347 -3.68 -12.64 -14.13
N SER A 348 -2.45 -12.70 -13.60
CA SER A 348 -1.33 -11.91 -14.13
C SER A 348 -0.17 -12.83 -14.46
N THR A 349 0.40 -12.69 -15.65
CA THR A 349 1.60 -13.42 -16.08
C THR A 349 2.58 -12.39 -16.62
N GLY A 350 3.83 -12.47 -16.19
CA GLY A 350 4.80 -11.49 -16.63
C GLY A 350 6.23 -11.99 -16.70
N LEU A 351 7.03 -11.20 -17.40
CA LEU A 351 8.46 -11.37 -17.56
C LEU A 351 9.11 -10.00 -17.32
N GLU A 352 10.13 -9.98 -16.49
CA GLU A 352 10.99 -8.81 -16.32
C GLU A 352 12.44 -9.24 -16.52
N LEU A 353 13.16 -8.47 -17.33
CA LEU A 353 14.59 -8.66 -17.54
C LEU A 353 15.26 -7.31 -17.36
N ASN A 354 16.23 -7.23 -16.47
CA ASN A 354 17.03 -6.03 -16.36
C ASN A 354 18.52 -6.37 -16.26
N ALA A 355 19.35 -5.42 -16.69
CA ALA A 355 20.78 -5.60 -16.76
C ALA A 355 21.47 -4.30 -16.39
N GLN A 356 22.67 -4.42 -15.83
CA GLN A 356 23.48 -3.27 -15.46
C GLN A 356 24.77 -3.25 -16.27
N TRP A 357 25.27 -2.04 -16.49
CA TRP A 357 26.62 -1.83 -17.01
C TRP A 357 27.28 -0.73 -16.20
N ARG A 358 28.53 -0.96 -15.84
CA ARG A 358 29.36 0.06 -15.17
C ARG A 358 30.64 0.22 -15.94
N GLY A 359 31.01 1.44 -16.22
CA GLY A 359 32.23 1.71 -16.97
C GLY A 359 32.47 3.20 -17.16
N GLU A 360 33.54 3.52 -17.86
CA GLU A 360 33.88 4.89 -18.18
C GLU A 360 33.55 5.18 -19.64
N TRP A 361 32.87 6.29 -19.88
CA TRP A 361 32.51 6.76 -21.20
C TRP A 361 32.52 8.29 -21.21
N LEU A 362 33.10 8.88 -22.28
CA LEU A 362 33.25 10.33 -22.45
C LEU A 362 33.93 11.02 -21.24
N GLY A 363 34.84 10.31 -20.54
CA GLY A 363 35.59 10.87 -19.43
C GLY A 363 34.82 10.96 -18.11
N ALA A 364 33.67 10.29 -18.03
CA ALA A 364 32.87 10.18 -16.80
C ALA A 364 32.59 8.71 -16.48
N GLN A 365 32.35 8.44 -15.23
CA GLN A 365 31.90 7.10 -14.81
C GLN A 365 30.39 7.00 -14.93
N HIS A 366 29.94 5.92 -15.50
CA HIS A 366 28.52 5.63 -15.76
C HIS A 366 28.10 4.37 -15.04
N TRP A 367 26.90 4.40 -14.43
CA TRP A 367 26.18 3.23 -13.98
C TRP A 367 24.82 3.20 -14.71
N GLN A 368 24.70 2.25 -15.62
CA GLN A 368 23.49 2.13 -16.43
C GLN A 368 22.68 0.92 -15.99
N VAL A 369 21.36 1.09 -15.90
CA VAL A 369 20.39 0.02 -15.69
C VAL A 369 19.40 0.10 -16.84
N PHE A 370 19.16 -1.00 -17.50
CA PHE A 370 18.17 -1.05 -18.59
C PHE A 370 17.42 -2.37 -18.53
N GLY A 371 16.21 -2.32 -19.00
CA GLY A 371 15.39 -3.52 -18.95
C GLY A 371 14.14 -3.46 -19.77
N VAL A 372 13.48 -4.60 -19.78
CA VAL A 372 12.19 -4.80 -20.40
C VAL A 372 11.29 -5.51 -19.41
N ASP A 373 10.04 -5.08 -19.33
CA ASP A 373 9.01 -5.85 -18.65
C ASP A 373 7.81 -6.04 -19.60
N ILE A 374 7.24 -7.22 -19.54
CA ILE A 374 6.05 -7.59 -20.32
C ILE A 374 5.10 -8.26 -19.32
N ALA A 375 3.88 -7.75 -19.23
CA ALA A 375 2.88 -8.33 -18.36
C ALA A 375 1.55 -8.43 -19.07
N ARG A 376 0.83 -9.51 -18.83
CA ARG A 376 -0.53 -9.72 -19.28
C ARG A 376 -1.42 -9.91 -18.06
N HIS A 377 -2.51 -9.19 -18.04
CA HIS A 377 -3.52 -9.24 -16.96
C HIS A 377 -4.87 -9.62 -17.59
N ASP A 378 -5.46 -10.71 -17.12
CA ASP A 378 -6.81 -11.12 -17.50
C ASP A 378 -7.75 -10.82 -16.32
N TYR A 379 -8.79 -10.04 -16.55
CA TYR A 379 -9.76 -9.59 -15.55
C TYR A 379 -11.10 -10.26 -15.78
N ARG A 380 -11.70 -10.74 -14.71
CA ARG A 380 -13.01 -11.42 -14.74
C ARG A 380 -13.88 -10.89 -13.62
N GLY A 381 -15.16 -10.67 -13.93
CA GLY A 381 -16.15 -10.25 -12.94
C GLY A 381 -17.41 -11.06 -13.07
N LEU A 382 -18.09 -11.32 -11.96
CA LEU A 382 -19.40 -11.96 -11.95
C LEU A 382 -20.18 -11.43 -10.77
N ARG A 383 -21.42 -11.02 -11.03
CA ARG A 383 -22.42 -10.81 -9.98
C ARG A 383 -23.52 -11.83 -10.15
N ASP A 384 -23.87 -12.54 -9.08
CA ASP A 384 -25.00 -13.45 -9.06
C ASP A 384 -25.97 -13.03 -7.96
N GLY A 385 -27.24 -13.44 -8.08
CA GLY A 385 -28.21 -13.07 -7.08
C GLY A 385 -29.53 -13.80 -7.20
N ILE A 386 -30.15 -14.03 -6.06
CA ILE A 386 -31.50 -14.62 -5.94
C ILE A 386 -32.27 -13.81 -4.90
N GLU A 387 -33.51 -13.45 -5.23
CA GLU A 387 -34.45 -12.88 -4.28
C GLU A 387 -35.53 -13.93 -3.94
N THR A 388 -35.69 -14.21 -2.67
CA THR A 388 -36.70 -15.12 -2.16
C THR A 388 -37.80 -14.32 -1.47
N ASN A 389 -39.05 -14.50 -1.87
CA ASN A 389 -40.21 -14.02 -1.15
C ASN A 389 -40.40 -14.89 0.10
N LEU A 390 -40.22 -14.31 1.27
CA LEU A 390 -40.25 -15.06 2.55
C LEU A 390 -41.66 -15.52 2.97
N VAL A 391 -42.71 -15.02 2.31
CA VAL A 391 -44.08 -15.44 2.59
C VAL A 391 -44.50 -16.61 1.70
N SER A 392 -44.23 -16.52 0.40
CA SER A 392 -44.64 -17.56 -0.56
C SER A 392 -43.54 -18.61 -0.82
N GLY A 393 -42.29 -18.32 -0.50
CA GLY A 393 -41.17 -19.17 -0.83
C GLY A 393 -40.71 -19.09 -2.29
N THR A 394 -41.33 -18.26 -3.12
CA THR A 394 -40.93 -18.14 -4.52
C THR A 394 -39.59 -17.44 -4.66
N GLN A 395 -38.81 -17.90 -5.61
CA GLN A 395 -37.47 -17.37 -5.91
C GLN A 395 -37.44 -16.74 -7.29
N SER A 396 -36.64 -15.70 -7.42
CA SER A 396 -36.41 -14.99 -8.67
C SER A 396 -34.94 -14.60 -8.79
N ASN A 397 -34.38 -14.77 -9.97
CA ASN A 397 -33.08 -14.19 -10.30
C ASN A 397 -33.20 -12.78 -10.88
N VAL A 398 -34.38 -12.17 -10.80
CA VAL A 398 -34.57 -10.77 -11.15
C VAL A 398 -34.67 -9.96 -9.87
N ILE A 399 -33.70 -9.07 -9.64
CA ILE A 399 -33.67 -8.20 -8.45
C ILE A 399 -33.59 -6.75 -8.91
N LEU A 400 -34.61 -5.95 -8.58
CA LEU A 400 -34.69 -4.53 -8.93
C LEU A 400 -34.53 -4.28 -10.44
N GLY A 401 -34.96 -5.22 -11.27
CA GLY A 401 -34.90 -5.11 -12.71
C GLY A 401 -33.62 -5.66 -13.36
N GLU A 402 -32.62 -6.02 -12.54
CA GLU A 402 -31.44 -6.72 -13.04
C GLU A 402 -31.69 -8.23 -13.10
N VAL A 403 -31.27 -8.86 -14.17
CA VAL A 403 -31.39 -10.32 -14.35
C VAL A 403 -30.04 -10.95 -14.08
N PHE A 404 -29.95 -11.74 -13.03
CA PHE A 404 -28.70 -12.40 -12.62
C PHE A 404 -28.57 -13.78 -13.23
N PRO A 405 -27.32 -14.30 -13.48
CA PRO A 405 -26.05 -13.63 -13.24
C PRO A 405 -25.72 -12.58 -14.32
N LEU A 406 -24.87 -11.60 -13.94
CA LEU A 406 -24.45 -10.55 -14.86
C LEU A 406 -23.00 -10.14 -14.58
N ARG A 407 -22.46 -9.26 -15.42
CA ARG A 407 -21.14 -8.66 -15.24
C ARG A 407 -21.26 -7.14 -15.26
N ASP A 408 -20.44 -6.48 -14.44
CA ASP A 408 -20.31 -5.02 -14.46
C ASP A 408 -19.39 -4.53 -15.56
N PHE A 409 -18.51 -5.42 -16.05
CA PHE A 409 -17.62 -5.18 -17.17
C PHE A 409 -17.41 -6.52 -17.91
N PRO A 410 -17.14 -6.51 -19.21
CA PRO A 410 -16.81 -7.75 -19.92
C PRO A 410 -15.46 -8.31 -19.43
N ASN A 411 -15.26 -9.62 -19.57
CA ASN A 411 -13.94 -10.18 -19.30
C ASN A 411 -12.94 -9.44 -20.19
N SER A 412 -11.86 -8.97 -19.59
CA SER A 412 -10.95 -8.03 -20.23
C SER A 412 -9.51 -8.49 -20.11
N ARG A 413 -8.69 -8.08 -21.07
CA ARG A 413 -7.27 -8.36 -21.06
C ARG A 413 -6.50 -7.07 -21.27
N ALA A 414 -5.51 -6.81 -20.41
CA ALA A 414 -4.53 -5.75 -20.61
C ALA A 414 -3.15 -6.38 -20.84
N THR A 415 -2.41 -5.86 -21.79
CA THR A 415 -1.02 -6.26 -22.02
C THR A 415 -0.15 -5.02 -21.93
N ASP A 416 0.80 -5.04 -21.01
CA ASP A 416 1.73 -3.95 -20.76
C ASP A 416 3.11 -4.36 -21.29
N VAL A 417 3.75 -3.49 -22.03
CA VAL A 417 5.15 -3.69 -22.46
C VAL A 417 5.93 -2.44 -22.08
N GLY A 418 6.96 -2.62 -21.28
CA GLY A 418 7.80 -1.52 -20.84
C GLY A 418 9.24 -1.72 -21.26
N LEU A 419 9.86 -0.65 -21.74
CA LEU A 419 11.31 -0.57 -21.94
C LEU A 419 11.81 0.58 -21.10
N PHE A 420 12.78 0.34 -20.24
CA PHE A 420 13.34 1.41 -19.42
C PHE A 420 14.87 1.45 -19.52
N TRP A 421 15.39 2.63 -19.30
CA TRP A 421 16.82 2.89 -19.27
C TRP A 421 17.10 3.98 -18.24
N GLN A 422 18.09 3.74 -17.41
CA GLN A 422 18.61 4.69 -16.44
C GLN A 422 20.11 4.80 -16.62
N ASP A 423 20.64 5.99 -16.53
CA ASP A 423 22.08 6.20 -16.44
C ASP A 423 22.38 7.17 -15.30
N GLU A 424 23.19 6.73 -14.36
CA GLU A 424 23.78 7.61 -13.36
C GLU A 424 25.19 7.98 -13.82
N ILE A 425 25.38 9.24 -14.08
CA ILE A 425 26.66 9.80 -14.53
C ILE A 425 27.33 10.47 -13.32
N ARG A 426 28.46 9.93 -12.93
CA ARG A 426 29.25 10.52 -11.85
C ARG A 426 30.16 11.60 -12.43
N LEU A 427 29.78 12.86 -12.21
CA LEU A 427 30.55 14.03 -12.71
C LEU A 427 31.78 14.31 -11.87
N SER A 428 31.73 13.94 -10.59
CA SER A 428 32.85 14.02 -9.65
C SER A 428 32.50 13.16 -8.42
N ASP A 429 33.39 13.13 -7.44
CA ASP A 429 33.10 12.44 -6.17
C ASP A 429 31.87 12.99 -5.43
N GLN A 430 31.44 14.22 -5.77
CA GLN A 430 30.34 14.88 -5.09
C GLN A 430 29.06 14.99 -5.94
N TRP A 431 29.16 14.93 -7.28
CA TRP A 431 28.02 15.18 -8.18
C TRP A 431 27.67 13.97 -9.03
N ALA A 432 26.40 13.62 -9.09
CA ALA A 432 25.88 12.60 -9.98
C ALA A 432 24.53 13.04 -10.57
N VAL A 433 24.26 12.59 -11.79
CA VAL A 433 23.05 12.86 -12.56
C VAL A 433 22.38 11.54 -12.95
N UNK A 434 21.20 11.28 -12.79
CA UNK A 434 20.56 10.30 -13.04
C UNK A 434 19.64 10.67 -13.90
N TYR A 435 19.28 9.93 -14.81
CA TYR A 435 18.07 10.07 -15.61
C TYR A 435 17.53 8.66 -15.96
N GLN A 436 16.24 8.63 -16.15
CA GLN A 436 15.51 7.39 -16.47
C GLN A 436 14.53 7.67 -17.60
N LEU A 437 14.35 6.70 -18.46
CA LEU A 437 13.40 6.79 -19.57
C LEU A 437 12.66 5.45 -19.68
N ASP A 438 11.34 5.54 -19.82
CA ASP A 438 10.47 4.39 -19.98
C ASP A 438 9.50 4.67 -21.14
N ALA A 439 9.22 3.67 -21.94
CA ALA A 439 8.24 3.72 -23.00
C ALA A 439 7.34 2.48 -22.88
N ARG A 440 6.04 2.71 -22.69
CA ARG A 440 5.06 1.66 -22.45
C ARG A 440 3.85 1.82 -23.35
N PRO A 441 3.65 0.94 -24.32
CA PRO A 441 2.33 0.80 -24.92
C PRO A 441 1.47 -0.13 -24.06
N ASP A 442 0.29 0.34 -23.68
CA ASP A 442 -0.69 -0.45 -22.94
C ASP A 442 -1.87 -0.76 -23.87
N VAL A 443 -2.25 -2.02 -23.92
CA VAL A 443 -3.33 -2.51 -24.79
C VAL A 443 -4.39 -3.21 -23.95
N LEU A 444 -5.62 -2.71 -23.99
CA LEU A 444 -6.77 -3.33 -23.34
C LEU A 444 -7.70 -3.94 -24.41
N TRP A 445 -8.02 -5.22 -24.26
CA TRP A 445 -8.98 -5.92 -25.09
C TRP A 445 -10.08 -6.53 -24.21
N SER A 446 -11.34 -6.44 -24.68
CA SER A 446 -12.51 -6.97 -23.94
C SER A 446 -13.34 -7.87 -24.84
N GLU A 447 -13.86 -8.96 -24.27
CA GLU A 447 -14.82 -9.80 -24.94
C GLU A 447 -16.25 -9.26 -24.84
N ASP A 448 -17.14 -9.68 -25.70
CA ASP A 448 -18.53 -9.24 -25.68
C ASP A 448 -19.22 -9.57 -24.36
N ASN A 449 -19.98 -8.62 -23.84
CA ASN A 449 -20.82 -8.74 -22.65
C ASN A 449 -22.23 -8.26 -23.02
N PRO A 450 -23.27 -9.05 -22.77
CA PRO A 450 -24.64 -8.64 -23.17
C PRO A 450 -25.03 -7.27 -22.61
N GLY A 451 -25.49 -6.39 -23.50
CA GLY A 451 -25.91 -5.03 -23.13
C GLY A 451 -24.79 -4.01 -23.07
N VAL A 452 -23.56 -4.40 -23.36
CA VAL A 452 -22.41 -3.50 -23.40
C VAL A 452 -21.69 -3.69 -24.73
N VAL A 453 -21.33 -2.58 -25.37
CA VAL A 453 -20.46 -2.60 -26.54
C VAL A 453 -19.02 -2.47 -26.03
N PRO A 454 -18.24 -3.56 -26.06
CA PRO A 454 -16.88 -3.51 -25.51
C PRO A 454 -15.97 -2.68 -26.40
N ALA A 455 -14.99 -2.04 -25.79
CA ALA A 455 -14.00 -1.22 -26.46
C ALA A 455 -12.60 -1.77 -26.21
N SER A 456 -11.75 -1.63 -27.21
CA SER A 456 -10.31 -1.81 -27.06
C SER A 456 -9.64 -0.45 -26.97
N LEU A 457 -8.59 -0.37 -26.20
CA LEU A 457 -7.84 0.86 -26.01
C LEU A 457 -6.35 0.55 -26.15
N ASP A 458 -5.66 1.37 -26.93
CA ASP A 458 -4.20 1.34 -27.05
C ASP A 458 -3.66 2.69 -26.59
N ASP A 459 -2.75 2.65 -25.66
CA ASP A 459 -2.09 3.86 -25.17
C ASP A 459 -0.58 3.64 -25.10
N ASP A 460 0.18 4.71 -25.34
CA ASP A 460 1.62 4.71 -25.14
C ASP A 460 2.06 5.93 -24.38
N SER A 461 3.17 5.80 -23.67
CA SER A 461 3.71 6.92 -22.93
C SER A 461 5.22 6.82 -22.83
N VAL A 462 5.86 7.99 -22.83
CA VAL A 462 7.28 8.13 -22.54
C VAL A 462 7.39 8.94 -21.25
N THR A 463 8.00 8.35 -20.22
CA THR A 463 8.07 8.94 -18.89
C THR A 463 9.53 9.19 -18.48
N PRO A 464 10.07 10.38 -18.78
CA PRO A 464 11.43 10.70 -18.36
C PRO A 464 11.50 11.01 -16.86
N LYS A 465 12.62 10.68 -16.28
CA LYS A 465 13.04 11.14 -14.96
C LYS A 465 14.45 11.73 -15.09
N LEU A 466 14.66 12.89 -14.50
CA LEU A 466 15.95 13.55 -14.47
C LEU A 466 16.28 13.86 -13.02
N GLY A 467 17.45 13.47 -12.57
CA GLY A 467 17.89 13.71 -11.21
C GLY A 467 19.30 14.26 -11.13
N LEU A 468 19.53 15.06 -10.13
CA LEU A 468 20.85 15.57 -9.79
C LEU A 468 21.09 15.28 -8.32
N ARG A 469 22.24 14.71 -8.01
CA ARG A 469 22.63 14.43 -6.63
C ARG A 469 24.00 15.07 -6.36
N TRP A 470 24.11 15.68 -5.19
CA TRP A 470 25.36 16.19 -4.65
C TRP A 470 25.59 15.63 -3.26
N THR A 471 26.79 15.16 -2.99
CA THR A 471 27.14 14.53 -1.73
C THR A 471 28.45 15.11 -1.19
N ARG A 472 28.48 15.44 0.10
CA ARG A 472 29.69 15.88 0.76
C ARG A 472 29.67 15.42 2.21
N GLY A 473 30.56 14.49 2.56
CA GLY A 473 30.55 13.90 3.89
C GLY A 473 29.20 13.23 4.19
N ALA A 474 28.60 13.59 5.30
CA ALA A 474 27.31 13.06 5.72
C ALA A 474 26.11 13.68 4.97
N LEU A 475 26.30 14.82 4.31
CA LEU A 475 25.21 15.54 3.65
C LEU A 475 25.05 15.12 2.19
N GLY A 476 23.86 14.68 1.83
CA GLY A 476 23.44 14.47 0.45
C GLY A 476 22.29 15.39 0.10
N LEU A 477 22.36 16.04 -1.05
CA LEU A 477 21.26 16.83 -1.60
C LEU A 477 20.86 16.22 -2.94
N TYR A 478 19.56 16.24 -3.23
CA TYR A 478 19.11 15.83 -4.56
C TYR A 478 17.99 16.75 -5.06
N ALA A 479 17.87 16.79 -6.36
CA ALA A 479 16.76 17.42 -7.06
C ALA A 479 16.31 16.46 -8.15
N GLN A 480 14.99 16.31 -8.35
CA GLN A 480 14.49 15.49 -9.45
C GLN A 480 13.27 16.12 -10.11
N TYR A 481 13.17 15.84 -11.41
CA TYR A 481 11.98 16.04 -12.20
C TYR A 481 11.53 14.66 -12.71
N THR A 482 10.24 14.38 -12.55
CA THR A 482 9.67 13.09 -12.98
C THR A 482 8.40 13.31 -13.78
N ARG A 483 8.15 12.43 -14.74
CA ARG A 483 6.82 12.28 -15.33
C ARG A 483 6.28 10.91 -15.00
N GLY A 484 4.97 10.84 -14.86
CA GLY A 484 4.26 9.59 -14.67
C GLY A 484 3.04 9.53 -15.56
N PHE A 485 2.55 8.33 -15.75
CA PHE A 485 1.28 8.12 -16.44
C PHE A 485 0.54 6.94 -15.81
N ARG A 486 -0.77 6.87 -16.09
CA ARG A 486 -1.57 5.71 -15.76
C ARG A 486 -2.56 5.48 -16.89
N ALA A 487 -2.50 4.30 -17.52
CA ALA A 487 -3.46 3.91 -18.56
C ALA A 487 -4.86 3.80 -17.96
N PRO A 488 -5.92 4.12 -18.69
CA PRO A 488 -7.27 3.97 -18.18
C PRO A 488 -7.54 2.50 -17.81
N PRO A 489 -8.07 2.24 -16.61
CA PRO A 489 -8.30 0.86 -16.20
C PRO A 489 -9.50 0.24 -16.91
N PHE A 490 -9.49 -1.09 -17.01
CA PHE A 490 -10.55 -1.87 -17.66
C PHE A 490 -11.95 -1.48 -17.18
N SER A 491 -12.09 -1.21 -15.90
CA SER A 491 -13.35 -0.89 -15.26
C SER A 491 -13.90 0.48 -15.67
N ASP A 492 -13.03 1.43 -16.02
CA ASP A 492 -13.47 2.76 -16.46
C ASP A 492 -13.76 2.76 -17.97
N VAL A 493 -12.99 1.98 -18.75
CA VAL A 493 -13.17 1.89 -20.20
C VAL A 493 -14.47 1.16 -20.53
N ASN A 494 -14.75 0.03 -19.87
CA ASN A 494 -15.78 -0.91 -20.29
C ASN A 494 -16.89 -1.18 -19.26
N ILE A 495 -16.98 -0.40 -18.17
CA ILE A 495 -18.06 -0.62 -17.21
C ILE A 495 -19.41 -0.43 -17.90
N GLY A 496 -20.35 -1.38 -17.67
CA GLY A 496 -21.70 -1.31 -18.17
C GLY A 496 -22.68 -1.80 -17.11
N LEU A 497 -23.54 -0.93 -16.64
CA LEU A 497 -24.50 -1.24 -15.58
C LEU A 497 -25.82 -0.56 -15.93
N ASN A 498 -26.92 -1.31 -15.90
CA ASN A 498 -28.24 -0.75 -16.13
C ASN A 498 -29.17 -1.17 -14.97
N LEU A 499 -29.66 -0.20 -14.24
CA LEU A 499 -30.57 -0.39 -13.11
C LEU A 499 -31.93 0.23 -13.43
N PRO A 500 -32.81 -0.49 -14.17
CA PRO A 500 -34.07 0.08 -14.62
C PRO A 500 -34.95 0.58 -13.50
N SER A 501 -35.02 -0.10 -12.36
CA SER A 501 -35.82 0.29 -11.20
C SER A 501 -35.40 1.62 -10.59
N PHE A 502 -34.18 2.07 -10.86
CA PHE A 502 -33.68 3.36 -10.39
C PHE A 502 -33.54 4.38 -11.51
N ASN A 503 -33.95 3.99 -12.73
CA ASN A 503 -33.77 4.82 -13.93
C ASN A 503 -32.33 5.31 -14.10
N TYR A 504 -31.36 4.38 -13.97
CA TYR A 504 -29.92 4.64 -13.87
C TYR A 504 -29.18 3.77 -14.87
N VAL A 505 -28.18 4.35 -15.53
CA VAL A 505 -27.29 3.60 -16.42
C VAL A 505 -25.84 4.09 -16.27
N ALA A 506 -24.89 3.17 -16.23
CA ALA A 506 -23.46 3.47 -16.38
C ALA A 506 -22.99 3.02 -17.76
N LEU A 507 -22.30 3.91 -18.47
CA LEU A 507 -21.89 3.69 -19.85
C LEU A 507 -20.37 3.55 -19.94
N PRO A 508 -19.86 2.64 -20.80
CA PRO A 508 -18.44 2.58 -21.16
C PRO A 508 -17.97 3.91 -21.74
N ASN A 509 -16.64 4.16 -21.63
CA ASN A 509 -16.01 5.29 -22.32
C ASN A 509 -14.72 4.82 -23.02
N PRO A 510 -14.77 4.51 -24.31
CA PRO A 510 -13.59 4.10 -25.05
C PRO A 510 -12.65 5.25 -25.41
N ASP A 511 -13.05 6.50 -25.16
CA ASP A 511 -12.26 7.69 -25.49
C ASP A 511 -11.43 8.21 -24.32
N LEU A 512 -11.33 7.43 -23.23
CA LEU A 512 -10.51 7.81 -22.08
C LEU A 512 -9.04 7.93 -22.45
N LYS A 513 -8.40 8.97 -21.89
CA LYS A 513 -6.97 9.23 -22.08
C LYS A 513 -6.21 8.84 -20.81
N PRO A 514 -4.92 8.49 -20.94
CA PRO A 514 -4.10 8.23 -19.74
C PRO A 514 -4.04 9.43 -18.82
N GLU A 515 -4.09 9.15 -17.52
CA GLU A 515 -3.76 10.14 -16.51
C GLU A 515 -2.26 10.44 -16.59
N ARG A 516 -1.87 11.69 -16.40
CA ARG A 516 -0.46 12.12 -16.50
C ARG A 516 -0.06 12.94 -15.27
N SER A 517 1.21 12.81 -14.88
CA SER A 517 1.77 13.61 -13.81
C SER A 517 3.11 14.22 -14.20
N GLU A 518 3.42 15.35 -13.59
CA GLU A 518 4.73 15.99 -13.61
C GLU A 518 5.09 16.32 -12.17
N GLY A 519 6.25 15.88 -11.72
CA GLY A 519 6.70 16.06 -10.35
C GLY A 519 8.04 16.79 -10.30
N LEU A 520 8.17 17.69 -9.34
CA LEU A 520 9.43 18.29 -8.93
C LEU A 520 9.66 17.97 -7.47
N GLU A 521 10.86 17.55 -7.13
CA GLU A 521 11.20 17.24 -5.74
C GLU A 521 12.64 17.67 -5.44
N LEU A 522 12.81 18.27 -4.27
CA LEU A 522 14.10 18.61 -3.69
C LEU A 522 14.23 17.85 -2.38
N GLY A 523 15.36 17.18 -2.17
CA GLY A 523 15.58 16.45 -0.94
C GLY A 523 16.95 16.70 -0.35
N ALA A 524 17.02 16.51 0.96
CA ALA A 524 18.26 16.55 1.72
C ALA A 524 18.31 15.31 2.62
N ARG A 525 19.48 14.68 2.70
CA ARG A 525 19.73 13.56 3.60
C ARG A 525 20.98 13.85 4.42
N TRP A 526 20.89 13.53 5.68
CA TRP A 526 22.03 13.56 6.58
C TRP A 526 22.30 12.14 7.08
N ASN A 527 23.48 11.60 6.80
CA ASN A 527 23.90 10.24 7.19
C ASN A 527 25.12 10.34 8.08
N GLY A 528 24.95 10.95 9.25
CA GLY A 528 26.00 11.07 10.25
C GLY A 528 25.95 9.96 11.28
N GLU A 529 26.96 9.89 12.09
CA GLU A 529 27.10 8.89 13.14
C GLU A 529 25.93 8.94 14.15
N PHE A 530 25.57 10.16 14.59
CA PHE A 530 24.56 10.34 15.64
C PHE A 530 23.23 10.88 15.13
N LEU A 531 23.20 11.40 13.92
CA LEU A 531 22.00 11.92 13.31
C LEU A 531 21.84 11.34 11.90
N GLN A 532 20.68 10.74 11.66
CA GLN A 532 20.31 10.22 10.35
C GLN A 532 18.93 10.77 10.01
N GLY A 533 18.74 11.25 8.80
CA GLY A 533 17.44 11.76 8.46
C GLY A 533 17.32 12.23 7.03
N SER A 534 16.09 12.45 6.63
CA SER A 534 15.77 12.94 5.28
C SER A 534 14.66 13.98 5.35
N LEU A 535 14.76 14.94 4.46
CA LEU A 535 13.75 15.97 4.22
C LEU A 535 13.47 16.00 2.72
N ALA A 536 12.20 15.96 2.34
CA ALA A 536 11.77 16.11 0.94
C ALA A 536 10.72 17.18 0.85
N VAL A 537 10.85 18.02 -0.18
CA VAL A 537 9.85 19.04 -0.56
C VAL A 537 9.46 18.76 -1.99
N TYR A 538 8.16 18.68 -2.26
CA TYR A 538 7.69 18.25 -3.58
C TYR A 538 6.48 19.04 -4.05
N GLU A 539 6.32 19.12 -5.39
CA GLU A 539 5.10 19.53 -6.05
C GLU A 539 4.83 18.57 -7.22
N ASN A 540 3.66 17.96 -7.21
CA ASN A 540 3.18 17.07 -8.29
C ASN A 540 1.94 17.70 -8.93
N ARG A 541 1.94 17.79 -10.26
CA ARG A 541 0.82 18.28 -11.07
C ARG A 541 0.27 17.14 -11.89
N PHE A 542 -1.03 17.00 -11.88
CA PHE A 542 -1.75 15.92 -12.55
C PHE A 542 -2.68 16.50 -13.61
N ARG A 543 -2.80 15.78 -14.74
CA ARG A 543 -3.70 16.14 -15.84
C ARG A 543 -4.48 14.91 -16.28
N ASP A 544 -5.68 15.14 -16.79
CA ASP A 544 -6.56 14.11 -17.33
C ASP A 544 -6.90 13.04 -16.29
N LEU A 545 -6.97 13.42 -15.01
CA LEU A 545 -7.38 12.49 -13.97
C LEU A 545 -8.77 11.94 -14.29
N ILE A 546 -8.92 10.64 -14.14
CA ILE A 546 -10.18 9.96 -14.44
C ILE A 546 -11.10 10.05 -13.21
N GLU A 547 -12.23 10.71 -13.40
CA GLU A 547 -13.35 10.67 -12.46
C GLU A 547 -14.21 9.45 -12.86
N SER A 548 -14.10 8.38 -12.08
CA SER A 548 -14.82 7.14 -12.36
C SER A 548 -16.31 7.36 -12.15
N ARG A 549 -17.12 6.98 -13.13
CA ARG A 549 -18.57 7.03 -13.07
C ARG A 549 -19.08 8.41 -12.67
N ALA A 550 -18.59 9.45 -13.34
CA ALA A 550 -19.05 10.82 -13.15
C ALA A 550 -20.52 10.94 -13.57
N ASN A 551 -21.28 11.75 -12.83
CA ASN A 551 -22.69 12.01 -13.15
C ASN A 551 -22.78 12.93 -14.39
N MET A 552 -23.32 12.39 -15.47
CA MET A 552 -23.45 13.07 -16.77
C MET A 552 -24.85 13.71 -16.97
N GLY A 553 -25.68 13.66 -15.93
CA GLY A 553 -27.06 14.17 -16.00
C GLY A 553 -28.03 13.11 -16.49
N ARG A 554 -29.13 13.53 -17.11
CA ARG A 554 -30.14 12.62 -17.64
C ARG A 554 -30.11 12.61 -19.16
N ASN A 555 -30.28 11.41 -19.72
CA ASN A 555 -30.42 11.25 -21.18
C ASN A 555 -31.87 11.56 -21.64
N ASP A 556 -32.12 11.47 -22.93
CA ASP A 556 -33.43 11.76 -23.54
C ASP A 556 -34.53 10.84 -23.03
N SER A 557 -34.17 9.65 -22.52
CA SER A 557 -35.13 8.71 -21.91
C SER A 557 -35.37 9.00 -20.43
N GLY A 558 -34.72 10.04 -19.87
CA GLY A 558 -34.86 10.43 -18.46
C GLY A 558 -34.00 9.61 -17.50
N GLN A 559 -33.16 8.68 -18.02
CA GLN A 559 -32.26 7.88 -17.18
C GLN A 559 -31.09 8.72 -16.67
N LEU A 560 -30.72 8.56 -15.43
CA LEU A 560 -29.52 9.17 -14.87
C LEU A 560 -28.28 8.42 -15.39
N VAL A 561 -27.43 9.14 -16.09
CA VAL A 561 -26.28 8.57 -16.79
C VAL A 561 -25.00 8.81 -16.00
N PHE A 562 -24.22 7.74 -15.83
CA PHE A 562 -22.88 7.81 -15.26
C PHE A 562 -21.86 7.31 -16.30
N GLN A 563 -20.72 7.98 -16.39
CA GLN A 563 -19.66 7.60 -17.31
C GLN A 563 -18.32 8.07 -16.75
N SER A 564 -17.30 7.24 -16.85
CA SER A 564 -15.95 7.65 -16.45
C SER A 564 -15.41 8.64 -17.49
N VAL A 565 -14.83 9.75 -17.03
CA VAL A 565 -14.36 10.83 -17.90
C VAL A 565 -13.04 11.40 -17.40
N ASN A 566 -12.20 11.89 -18.31
CA ASN A 566 -11.03 12.68 -17.95
C ASN A 566 -11.48 14.11 -17.68
N ARG A 567 -11.44 14.55 -16.46
CA ARG A 567 -11.90 15.89 -16.09
C ARG A 567 -10.85 16.75 -15.42
N ASP A 568 -10.10 16.15 -14.53
CA ASP A 568 -9.50 16.92 -13.49
C ASP A 568 -8.03 17.22 -13.76
N ARG A 569 -7.66 18.44 -13.39
CA ARG A 569 -6.27 18.83 -13.18
C ARG A 569 -6.11 19.04 -11.69
N ALA A 570 -5.03 18.49 -11.15
CA ALA A 570 -4.77 18.61 -9.72
C ALA A 570 -3.33 18.99 -9.47
N ARG A 571 -3.11 19.62 -8.33
CA ARG A 571 -1.77 19.93 -7.85
C ARG A 571 -1.69 19.46 -6.40
N ILE A 572 -0.66 18.70 -6.07
CA ILE A 572 -0.38 18.29 -4.69
C ILE A 572 1.06 18.69 -4.37
N ARG A 573 1.25 19.40 -3.26
CA ARG A 573 2.57 19.81 -2.78
C ARG A 573 2.72 19.43 -1.32
N GLY A 574 3.95 19.23 -0.89
CA GLY A 574 4.13 18.86 0.50
C GLY A 574 5.58 18.84 0.95
N VAL A 575 5.71 18.54 2.24
CA VAL A 575 6.98 18.42 2.93
C VAL A 575 6.92 17.14 3.74
N GLU A 576 7.97 16.33 3.67
CA GLU A 576 8.12 15.09 4.42
C GLU A 576 9.46 15.12 5.15
N LEU A 577 9.43 14.71 6.41
CA LEU A 577 10.60 14.63 7.26
C LEU A 577 10.60 13.29 7.98
N GLU A 578 11.76 12.62 8.03
CA GLU A 578 11.96 11.46 8.90
C GLU A 578 13.41 11.47 9.39
N GLY A 579 13.62 11.02 10.61
CA GLY A 579 14.99 10.96 11.12
C GLY A 579 15.10 10.43 12.53
N ARG A 580 16.33 10.08 12.89
CA ARG A 580 16.70 9.60 14.21
C ARG A 580 17.95 10.31 14.69
N TRP A 581 17.94 10.72 15.96
CA TRP A 581 19.06 11.38 16.61
C TRP A 581 19.45 10.60 17.88
N TYR A 582 20.68 10.10 17.91
CA TYR A 582 21.24 9.41 19.05
C TYR A 582 21.83 10.45 20.01
N LEU A 583 21.33 10.48 21.25
CA LEU A 583 21.61 11.55 22.20
C LEU A 583 22.98 11.44 22.86
N GLU A 584 23.71 10.35 22.63
CA GLU A 584 25.08 10.23 23.10
C GLU A 584 26.01 11.29 22.49
N SER A 585 25.62 11.89 21.35
CA SER A 585 26.29 13.07 20.79
C SER A 585 26.31 14.26 21.73
N LEU A 586 25.34 14.34 22.69
CA LEU A 586 25.27 15.41 23.66
C LEU A 586 26.02 15.07 24.95
N SER A 587 26.06 13.81 25.33
CA SER A 587 26.70 13.37 26.57
C SER A 587 26.80 11.83 26.58
N SER A 588 27.91 11.31 27.03
CA SER A 588 28.10 9.87 27.24
C SER A 588 27.06 9.27 28.22
N ARG A 589 26.47 10.12 29.11
CA ARG A 589 25.40 9.66 30.00
C ARG A 589 24.09 9.40 29.29
N ALA A 590 23.96 9.88 28.04
CA ALA A 590 22.79 9.64 27.21
C ALA A 590 22.97 8.50 26.22
N GLN A 591 24.00 7.68 26.43
CA GLN A 591 24.22 6.49 25.60
C GLN A 591 22.99 5.60 25.61
N GLY A 592 22.59 5.11 24.43
CA GLY A 592 21.39 4.30 24.26
C GLY A 592 20.11 5.09 24.05
N TRP A 593 20.08 6.38 24.40
CA TRP A 593 18.89 7.20 24.18
C TRP A 593 18.86 7.77 22.78
N TYR A 594 17.66 7.80 22.18
CA TYR A 594 17.46 8.40 20.87
C TYR A 594 16.12 9.13 20.78
N LEU A 595 16.06 10.05 19.84
CA LEU A 595 14.81 10.66 19.39
C LEU A 595 14.56 10.25 17.96
N ASP A 596 13.34 9.83 17.67
CA ASP A 596 12.89 9.42 16.35
C ASP A 596 11.72 10.30 15.94
N ALA A 597 11.75 10.86 14.75
CA ALA A 597 10.72 11.79 14.31
C ALA A 597 10.32 11.50 12.87
N ASN A 598 9.03 11.63 12.59
CA ASN A 598 8.55 11.76 11.22
C ASN A 598 7.44 12.80 11.16
N ALA A 599 7.32 13.46 10.02
CA ALA A 599 6.27 14.45 9.82
C ALA A 599 5.93 14.54 8.34
N THR A 600 4.67 14.78 8.06
CA THR A 600 4.18 15.06 6.72
C THR A 600 3.19 16.21 6.76
N TRP A 601 3.36 17.13 5.83
CA TRP A 601 2.40 18.16 5.51
C TRP A 601 2.16 18.12 4.03
N SER A 602 0.92 18.04 3.61
CA SER A 602 0.58 18.10 2.19
C SER A 602 -0.70 18.90 1.98
N GLU A 603 -0.79 19.48 0.80
CA GLU A 603 -1.90 20.30 0.37
C GLU A 603 -2.20 19.96 -1.09
N GLY A 604 -3.45 19.69 -1.38
CA GLY A 604 -3.88 19.31 -2.71
C GLY A 604 -5.09 20.12 -3.17
N ASP A 605 -5.05 20.51 -4.44
CA ASP A 605 -6.11 21.29 -5.06
C ASP A 605 -6.52 20.65 -6.38
N ASP A 606 -7.83 20.53 -6.59
CA ASP A 606 -8.41 20.41 -7.93
C ASP A 606 -8.33 21.80 -8.57
N THR A 607 -7.40 21.97 -9.51
CA THR A 607 -7.16 23.26 -10.15
C THR A 607 -8.17 23.54 -11.27
N THR A 608 -9.03 22.56 -11.60
CA THR A 608 -10.13 22.76 -12.55
C THR A 608 -11.32 23.42 -11.87
N ARG A 609 -11.64 22.97 -10.64
CA ARG A 609 -12.82 23.44 -9.88
C ARG A 609 -12.48 24.47 -8.82
N ASP A 610 -11.18 24.69 -8.56
CA ASP A 610 -10.66 25.56 -7.49
C ASP A 610 -11.17 25.09 -6.12
N GLN A 611 -11.05 23.78 -5.86
CA GLN A 611 -11.49 23.13 -4.62
C GLN A 611 -10.37 22.27 -4.03
N PRO A 612 -10.34 22.09 -2.71
CA PRO A 612 -9.40 21.14 -2.12
C PRO A 612 -9.66 19.70 -2.60
N LEU A 613 -8.61 18.87 -2.61
CA LEU A 613 -8.71 17.43 -2.87
C LEU A 613 -9.01 16.70 -1.56
N ASN A 614 -10.17 16.07 -1.46
CA ASN A 614 -10.56 15.31 -0.27
C ASN A 614 -9.72 14.04 -0.05
N SER A 615 -8.92 13.64 -1.02
CA SER A 615 -7.99 12.50 -0.87
C SER A 615 -6.72 12.83 -0.10
N VAL A 616 -6.43 14.12 0.12
CA VAL A 616 -5.21 14.55 0.82
C VAL A 616 -5.48 14.56 2.33
N PRO A 617 -4.74 13.77 3.12
CA PRO A 617 -4.95 13.75 4.58
C PRO A 617 -4.39 15.00 5.26
N PRO A 618 -4.87 15.31 6.47
CA PRO A 618 -4.34 16.45 7.24
C PRO A 618 -2.91 16.22 7.69
N PRO A 619 -2.17 17.29 8.01
CA PRO A 619 -0.80 17.16 8.51
C PRO A 619 -0.67 16.26 9.71
N ARG A 620 0.39 15.46 9.73
CA ARG A 620 0.69 14.50 10.79
C ARG A 620 2.16 14.61 11.18
N ALA A 621 2.45 14.51 12.46
CA ALA A 621 3.82 14.43 12.97
C ALA A 621 3.89 13.44 14.12
N SER A 622 4.98 12.69 14.22
CA SER A 622 5.25 11.88 15.39
C SER A 622 6.66 12.12 15.89
N LEU A 623 6.79 12.06 17.21
CA LEU A 623 8.06 12.17 17.89
C LEU A 623 8.13 11.07 18.93
N ALA A 624 9.20 10.30 18.91
CA ALA A 624 9.43 9.24 19.88
C ALA A 624 10.71 9.50 20.65
N ALA A 625 10.69 9.20 21.94
CA ALA A 625 11.88 9.11 22.77
C ALA A 625 12.09 7.62 23.08
N GLY A 626 13.24 7.10 22.73
CA GLY A 626 13.54 5.70 22.92
C GLY A 626 14.86 5.48 23.63
N PHE A 627 14.96 4.31 24.22
CA PHE A 627 16.19 3.83 24.85
C PHE A 627 16.46 2.40 24.40
N GLU A 628 17.71 2.12 24.07
CA GLU A 628 18.19 0.76 23.78
C GLU A 628 19.43 0.48 24.62
N SER A 629 19.47 -0.68 25.25
CA SER A 629 20.62 -1.10 26.03
C SER A 629 21.87 -1.23 25.17
N ALA A 630 23.04 -1.10 25.78
CA ALA A 630 24.31 -1.12 25.05
C ALA A 630 24.56 -2.43 24.29
N ASP A 631 23.99 -3.53 24.75
CA ASP A 631 24.04 -4.83 24.07
C ASP A 631 22.91 -5.05 23.08
N GLY A 632 22.02 -4.06 22.89
CA GLY A 632 20.87 -4.14 21.97
C GLY A 632 19.73 -5.03 22.43
N ARG A 633 19.88 -5.70 23.58
CA ARG A 633 19.00 -6.80 23.99
C ARG A 633 17.67 -6.37 24.56
N TRP A 634 17.54 -5.12 25.00
CA TRP A 634 16.24 -4.61 25.47
C TRP A 634 16.15 -3.11 25.23
N GLY A 635 14.94 -2.65 25.16
CA GLY A 635 14.72 -1.23 24.98
C GLY A 635 13.25 -0.89 25.08
N SER A 636 12.98 0.41 25.00
CA SER A 636 11.60 0.92 24.98
C SER A 636 11.55 2.22 24.21
N GLU A 637 10.36 2.53 23.68
CA GLU A 637 10.10 3.75 22.91
C GLU A 637 8.72 4.29 23.28
N LEU A 638 8.66 5.55 23.68
CA LEU A 638 7.41 6.26 23.91
C LEU A 638 7.20 7.23 22.74
N ARG A 639 6.12 7.06 22.01
CA ARG A 639 5.82 7.81 20.78
C ARG A 639 4.58 8.66 20.95
N LEU A 640 4.70 9.94 20.63
CA LEU A 640 3.59 10.88 20.52
C LEU A 640 3.30 11.11 19.04
N THR A 641 2.07 10.84 18.62
CA THR A 641 1.60 11.16 17.26
C THR A 641 0.55 12.25 17.35
N GLY A 642 0.75 13.34 16.63
CA GLY A 642 -0.21 14.42 16.51
C GLY A 642 -0.71 14.54 15.08
N VAL A 643 -2.02 14.70 14.91
CA VAL A 643 -2.67 14.92 13.62
C VAL A 643 -3.50 16.20 13.72
N GLN A 644 -3.34 17.09 12.74
CA GLN A 644 -4.09 18.34 12.70
C GLN A 644 -5.56 18.05 12.39
N GLY A 645 -6.47 18.88 12.90
CA GLY A 645 -7.88 18.81 12.50
C GLY A 645 -8.03 19.10 11.00
N MET A 646 -9.00 18.46 10.38
CA MET A 646 -9.28 18.70 8.96
C MET A 646 -9.93 20.06 8.78
N ASP A 647 -9.32 20.94 8.02
CA ASP A 647 -9.80 22.31 7.81
C ASP A 647 -9.96 22.65 6.31
N ARG A 648 -9.53 21.75 5.43
CA ARG A 648 -9.60 21.95 3.97
C ARG A 648 -10.27 20.74 3.32
N ALA A 649 -11.52 20.89 2.90
CA ALA A 649 -12.24 19.85 2.17
C ALA A 649 -13.15 20.48 1.12
N ASP A 650 -13.33 19.79 -0.01
CA ASP A 650 -14.33 20.16 -0.99
C ASP A 650 -15.72 19.83 -0.42
N GLN A 651 -16.49 20.88 -0.13
CA GLN A 651 -17.86 20.79 0.39
C GLN A 651 -18.90 21.31 -0.61
N SER A 652 -18.51 21.40 -1.89
CA SER A 652 -19.40 21.92 -2.95
C SER A 652 -20.65 21.05 -3.15
N ALA A 653 -20.56 19.75 -2.85
CA ALA A 653 -21.71 18.82 -2.94
C ALA A 653 -22.52 18.75 -1.64
N GLY A 654 -22.09 19.43 -0.58
CA GLY A 654 -22.75 19.42 0.73
C GLY A 654 -21.73 19.51 1.86
N ALA A 655 -22.20 20.00 3.01
CA ALA A 655 -21.32 20.14 4.18
C ALA A 655 -20.86 18.78 4.70
N LEU A 656 -19.56 18.64 4.93
CA LEU A 656 -18.93 17.42 5.41
C LEU A 656 -18.56 17.54 6.90
N TYR A 657 -18.55 16.40 7.58
CA TYR A 657 -17.98 16.34 8.93
C TYR A 657 -16.46 16.44 8.83
N LEU A 658 -15.89 17.42 9.49
CA LEU A 658 -14.44 17.67 9.52
C LEU A 658 -13.91 17.28 10.90
N PRO A 659 -13.16 16.18 11.04
CA PRO A 659 -12.72 15.73 12.35
C PRO A 659 -11.75 16.70 13.03
N PRO A 660 -11.85 16.87 14.34
CA PRO A 660 -10.89 17.67 15.10
C PRO A 660 -9.52 16.99 15.13
N GLY A 661 -8.48 17.76 15.36
CA GLY A 661 -7.14 17.23 15.56
C GLY A 661 -7.03 16.43 16.83
N TYR A 662 -6.02 15.56 16.87
CA TYR A 662 -5.79 14.71 18.02
C TYR A 662 -4.30 14.49 18.27
N ALA A 663 -4.00 13.98 19.47
CA ALA A 663 -2.69 13.47 19.81
C ALA A 663 -2.88 12.14 20.56
N SER A 664 -2.09 11.16 20.19
CA SER A 664 -2.09 9.85 20.87
C SER A 664 -0.68 9.47 21.31
N TRP A 665 -0.60 8.73 22.40
CA TRP A 665 0.65 8.20 22.92
C TRP A 665 0.67 6.69 22.77
N ASP A 666 1.78 6.15 22.24
CA ASP A 666 2.01 4.71 22.16
C ASP A 666 3.31 4.38 22.87
N LEU A 667 3.32 3.24 23.57
CA LEU A 667 4.50 2.73 24.26
C LEU A 667 4.88 1.37 23.67
N HIS A 668 6.13 1.22 23.31
CA HIS A 668 6.69 -0.03 22.82
C HIS A 668 7.86 -0.44 23.70
N ALA A 669 7.99 -1.75 23.94
CA ALA A 669 9.11 -2.29 24.71
C ALA A 669 9.49 -3.65 24.11
N TRP A 670 10.79 -3.94 24.12
CA TRP A 670 11.28 -5.22 23.61
C TRP A 670 12.39 -5.73 24.51
N ALA A 671 12.54 -7.05 24.53
CA ALA A 671 13.60 -7.70 25.30
C ALA A 671 13.98 -9.04 24.67
N GLU A 672 15.27 -9.33 24.66
CA GLU A 672 15.79 -10.64 24.31
C GLU A 672 16.13 -11.42 25.60
N LEU A 673 15.51 -12.59 25.73
CA LEU A 673 15.73 -13.50 26.87
C LEU A 673 16.66 -14.63 26.40
N GLY A 674 17.92 -14.51 26.74
CA GLY A 674 18.95 -15.39 26.17
C GLY A 674 19.24 -15.03 24.74
N GLU A 675 19.59 -16.02 23.91
CA GLU A 675 19.93 -15.82 22.49
C GLU A 675 18.81 -16.22 21.54
N GLN A 676 17.73 -16.80 22.08
CA GLN A 676 16.72 -17.46 21.26
C GLN A 676 15.34 -16.82 21.35
N VAL A 677 15.03 -16.10 22.43
CA VAL A 677 13.66 -15.62 22.67
C VAL A 677 13.62 -14.10 22.67
N ARG A 678 12.75 -13.55 21.84
CA ARG A 678 12.47 -12.11 21.82
C ARG A 678 11.01 -11.87 22.23
N LEU A 679 10.82 -10.87 23.09
CA LEU A 679 9.51 -10.39 23.52
C LEU A 679 9.29 -8.99 23.01
N ASN A 680 8.10 -8.69 22.52
CA ASN A 680 7.70 -7.36 22.09
C ASN A 680 6.34 -7.02 22.71
N LEU A 681 6.26 -5.89 23.40
CA LEU A 681 5.04 -5.39 24.01
C LEU A 681 4.74 -4.01 23.44
N SER A 682 3.51 -3.80 22.98
CA SER A 682 3.05 -2.49 22.54
C SER A 682 1.75 -2.14 23.25
N VAL A 683 1.65 -0.89 23.71
CA VAL A 683 0.40 -0.34 24.22
C VAL A 683 0.09 0.90 23.38
N PHE A 684 -1.04 0.85 22.72
CA PHE A 684 -1.49 1.89 21.80
C PHE A 684 -2.50 2.79 22.48
N ASN A 685 -2.46 4.08 22.14
CA ASN A 685 -3.41 5.08 22.65
C ASN A 685 -3.49 5.04 24.17
N LEU A 686 -2.34 5.21 24.84
CA LEU A 686 -2.19 5.13 26.31
C LEU A 686 -3.22 5.99 27.07
N ALA A 687 -3.55 7.16 26.52
CA ALA A 687 -4.48 8.11 27.15
C ALA A 687 -5.96 7.76 26.89
N ASP A 688 -6.23 6.68 26.17
CA ASP A 688 -7.58 6.23 25.83
C ASP A 688 -8.40 7.32 25.14
N ARG A 689 -7.76 8.07 24.24
CA ARG A 689 -8.39 9.20 23.58
C ARG A 689 -9.30 8.72 22.46
N ARG A 690 -10.50 9.26 22.36
CA ARG A 690 -11.37 9.08 21.18
C ARG A 690 -10.90 10.03 20.09
N TYR A 691 -10.70 9.47 18.87
CA TYR A 691 -10.27 10.27 17.72
C TYR A 691 -10.69 9.58 16.41
N TRP A 692 -10.58 10.33 15.34
CA TRP A 692 -11.00 9.88 14.00
C TRP A 692 -9.91 10.22 12.99
N ASP A 693 -9.68 9.30 12.07
CA ASP A 693 -8.84 9.56 10.92
C ASP A 693 -9.69 10.07 9.76
N TRP A 694 -9.19 11.06 9.02
CA TRP A 694 -9.91 11.64 7.89
C TRP A 694 -10.29 10.59 6.86
N SER A 695 -9.41 9.63 6.58
CA SER A 695 -9.66 8.56 5.59
C SER A 695 -10.92 7.75 5.89
N ALA A 696 -11.30 7.60 7.15
CA ALA A 696 -12.51 6.87 7.55
C ALA A 696 -13.78 7.71 7.45
N LEU A 697 -13.65 9.03 7.53
CA LEU A 697 -14.78 9.97 7.55
C LEU A 697 -15.01 10.69 6.22
N ARG A 698 -14.11 10.52 5.28
CA ARG A 698 -14.12 11.22 4.00
C ARG A 698 -15.46 10.99 3.28
N GLY A 699 -16.22 12.06 3.09
CA GLY A 699 -17.54 11.99 2.47
C GLY A 699 -18.72 11.90 3.44
N LEU A 700 -18.48 11.81 4.75
CA LEU A 700 -19.54 11.76 5.75
C LEU A 700 -20.16 13.17 5.91
N ALA A 701 -21.50 13.25 5.87
CA ALA A 701 -22.20 14.54 5.98
C ALA A 701 -22.00 15.17 7.37
N ALA A 702 -21.96 16.49 7.42
CA ALA A 702 -21.83 17.24 8.69
C ALA A 702 -22.96 16.95 9.66
N THR A 703 -24.13 16.53 9.14
CA THR A 703 -25.31 16.21 9.94
C THR A 703 -25.41 14.73 10.33
N ALA A 704 -24.37 13.91 10.00
CA ALA A 704 -24.38 12.50 10.39
C ALA A 704 -24.41 12.35 11.91
N ASP A 705 -25.24 11.46 12.40
CA ASP A 705 -25.36 11.18 13.84
C ASP A 705 -24.57 9.94 14.28
N ASP A 706 -23.97 9.23 13.31
CA ASP A 706 -23.21 7.99 13.53
C ASP A 706 -21.69 8.20 13.52
N ILE A 707 -21.23 9.41 13.79
CA ILE A 707 -19.80 9.78 13.71
C ILE A 707 -18.92 8.86 14.59
N ASP A 708 -19.43 8.51 15.77
CA ASP A 708 -18.67 7.67 16.72
C ASP A 708 -18.43 6.25 16.20
N PHE A 709 -19.28 5.78 15.27
CA PHE A 709 -19.05 4.50 14.59
C PHE A 709 -17.70 4.46 13.89
N TYR A 710 -17.24 5.60 13.36
CA TYR A 710 -15.99 5.70 12.60
C TYR A 710 -14.79 6.03 13.48
N SER A 711 -14.94 6.10 14.81
CA SER A 711 -13.83 6.41 15.71
C SER A 711 -12.78 5.29 15.71
N ARG A 712 -11.54 5.67 15.97
CA ARG A 712 -10.43 4.72 16.05
C ARG A 712 -10.45 4.00 17.41
N PRO A 713 -9.77 2.85 17.53
CA PRO A 713 -9.76 2.13 18.80
C PRO A 713 -9.29 2.99 19.98
N GLY A 714 -9.88 2.78 21.14
CA GLY A 714 -9.37 3.27 22.40
C GLY A 714 -8.06 2.60 22.77
N ARG A 715 -7.72 2.59 24.06
CA ARG A 715 -6.47 1.95 24.51
C ARG A 715 -6.47 0.47 24.19
N GLY A 716 -5.36 0.01 23.60
CA GLY A 716 -5.18 -1.39 23.27
C GLY A 716 -3.74 -1.82 23.49
N ALA A 717 -3.53 -3.13 23.53
CA ALA A 717 -2.19 -3.68 23.75
C ALA A 717 -1.96 -4.87 22.83
N SER A 718 -0.70 -5.14 22.53
CA SER A 718 -0.30 -6.38 21.85
C SER A 718 0.98 -6.91 22.48
N LEU A 719 1.07 -8.23 22.51
CA LEU A 719 2.26 -8.94 22.99
C LEU A 719 2.66 -9.96 21.92
N GLY A 720 3.93 -9.92 21.55
CA GLY A 720 4.52 -10.88 20.61
C GLY A 720 5.70 -11.59 21.25
N VAL A 721 5.87 -12.86 20.88
CA VAL A 721 7.00 -13.68 21.29
C VAL A 721 7.57 -14.30 20.01
N SER A 722 8.88 -14.22 19.85
CA SER A 722 9.61 -14.90 18.77
C SER A 722 10.63 -15.83 19.39
N VAL A 723 10.76 -17.03 18.82
CA VAL A 723 11.75 -18.03 19.27
C VAL A 723 12.54 -18.49 18.05
N ASP A 724 13.87 -18.39 18.13
CA ASP A 724 14.78 -18.88 17.08
C ASP A 724 15.46 -20.16 17.57
N PHE A 725 15.56 -21.20 16.72
CA PHE A 725 16.11 -22.50 17.10
C PHE A 725 16.85 -23.16 15.93
#